data_5550f65f1a6d23ec08517488f6f96b5e
#
_entry.id   5550f65f1a6d23ec08517488f6f96b5e
#
_cell.length_a   1.000
_cell.length_b   1.000
_cell.length_c   1.000
_cell.angle_alpha   90.00
_cell.angle_beta   90.00
_cell.angle_gamma   90.00
#
_symmetry.space_group_name_H-M   'P 1'
#
loop_
_entity.id
_entity.type
_entity.pdbx_description
1 polymer ?
#
loop_
_entity_poly.entity_id
_entity_poly.type
_entity_poly.pdbx_seq_one_letter_code
_entity_poly.pdbx_strand_id
1 'polypeptide(L)'
;VKVASVLIPLPVPEAFDYAVPEALAVARGDQVAVPLGPRLIRGVVAEVFETTGSNRKLKAVEQVLDDPRLPERTLDFVEWAARWTLSPPGEMAATALKGLRAPRPRPERRVKRVEGRSPARPTAARTAVLEALGARAMSGPDLARAAGVSSGVVKGLVDEGVLEAFEVEAVAAFDAPDPDHAPATLNPDQAASAAAIAQAVAAGGFAPFLLDGVTGSGKTEAYLEAAARALRADPTAQVLILLPEIALTQAVIERITARFGVAPAEWHSGVAPPRRRQAWEAVVAGRCNIVVGARSALFLPYANLKLIVVDEEHDGSFKQEEGLVYHGRDLAVARARIEGAAVVLASATPSLETLWNAHQGRYRWLKLAARHGAAVLPEIGLIDLRECPPDPQTWLSQPLRQAIGETLARGEQSLLFLNRRGYAPVVLCRACGHRLTAPDTDSWLVEHRYTGRLVCHLTGFSMPKPKACPSCGAEDSLVPVGPGVERVEEEVRQLFPQARTAVFSSDTVPDGKSARALIQSMADGEIDILVATQAAAKGHNFPRLTLVGVVDADLGLRGGDLRAAERTYQLLAQATGRAGRADKPGRALLQTWTPEHPVLQALAAGDRDAFVEAEMAEREAASLPPHGRLAALILSSENAMAVEKVARDLAEAIPNAERLEVYGPADAPLALVRGRRRKRLLVRADRDVNLQAFLRAWLARVKVPASVRLTVDVDPYSFL
;
A
#
# COMPACT_ATOMS: atom_id res chain seq x y z
N VAL A 1 -21.34 38.84 10.91
CA VAL A 1 -21.12 38.24 9.59
C VAL A 1 -20.84 36.75 9.78
N LYS A 2 -21.59 35.92 9.03
CA LYS A 2 -21.35 34.46 9.01
C LYS A 2 -20.11 34.17 8.16
N VAL A 3 -19.18 33.38 8.70
CA VAL A 3 -17.90 33.09 8.09
C VAL A 3 -17.73 31.56 7.95
N ALA A 4 -17.22 31.12 6.81
CA ALA A 4 -16.83 29.74 6.57
C ALA A 4 -15.30 29.64 6.50
N SER A 5 -14.72 28.80 7.35
CA SER A 5 -13.31 28.41 7.25
C SER A 5 -13.18 27.27 6.27
N VAL A 6 -12.43 27.43 5.18
CA VAL A 6 -12.40 26.54 4.03
C VAL A 6 -11.01 25.94 3.84
N LEU A 7 -10.94 24.62 3.81
CA LEU A 7 -9.74 23.87 3.44
C LEU A 7 -9.58 23.85 1.93
N ILE A 8 -8.54 24.48 1.44
CA ILE A 8 -8.21 24.54 0.00
C ILE A 8 -7.04 23.61 -0.28
N PRO A 9 -6.99 22.87 -1.41
CA PRO A 9 -5.95 21.89 -1.74
C PRO A 9 -4.61 22.57 -2.10
N LEU A 10 -4.05 23.29 -1.15
CA LEU A 10 -2.79 24.01 -1.24
C LEU A 10 -1.87 23.66 -0.04
N PRO A 11 -0.55 23.79 -0.21
CA PRO A 11 0.43 23.57 0.86
C PRO A 11 0.49 24.75 1.84
N VAL A 12 -0.66 25.10 2.44
CA VAL A 12 -0.77 26.18 3.42
C VAL A 12 -1.13 25.61 4.78
N PRO A 13 -0.61 26.22 5.88
CA PRO A 13 -0.76 25.65 7.22
C PRO A 13 -2.16 25.79 7.79
N GLU A 14 -2.97 26.69 7.26
CA GLU A 14 -4.27 27.07 7.82
C GLU A 14 -5.37 27.05 6.75
N ALA A 15 -6.62 26.97 7.21
CA ALA A 15 -7.78 27.19 6.37
C ALA A 15 -7.93 28.68 6.02
N PHE A 16 -8.69 28.99 4.98
CA PHE A 16 -8.99 30.35 4.57
C PHE A 16 -10.41 30.71 4.97
N ASP A 17 -10.59 31.91 5.52
CA ASP A 17 -11.89 32.42 5.93
C ASP A 17 -12.58 33.18 4.78
N TYR A 18 -13.85 32.85 4.55
CA TYR A 18 -14.72 33.47 3.56
C TYR A 18 -16.03 33.91 4.19
N ALA A 19 -16.52 35.05 3.78
CA ALA A 19 -17.88 35.48 4.17
C ALA A 19 -18.91 34.56 3.51
N VAL A 20 -19.94 34.18 4.25
CA VAL A 20 -21.09 33.41 3.73
C VAL A 20 -22.22 34.38 3.35
N PRO A 21 -22.57 34.50 2.05
CA PRO A 21 -23.73 35.31 1.63
C PRO A 21 -25.01 34.78 2.27
N GLU A 22 -25.94 35.70 2.61
CA GLU A 22 -27.25 35.34 3.22
C GLU A 22 -28.07 34.38 2.36
N ALA A 23 -27.89 34.44 1.03
CA ALA A 23 -28.59 33.57 0.08
C ALA A 23 -28.01 32.12 0.05
N LEU A 24 -26.88 31.87 0.67
CA LEU A 24 -26.23 30.56 0.66
C LEU A 24 -26.37 29.85 2.02
N ALA A 25 -26.89 28.63 1.99
CA ALA A 25 -26.87 27.73 3.13
C ALA A 25 -25.54 26.92 3.09
N VAL A 26 -24.59 27.30 3.95
CA VAL A 26 -23.29 26.67 4.04
C VAL A 26 -23.15 25.97 5.41
N ALA A 27 -22.70 24.74 5.41
CA ALA A 27 -22.46 23.95 6.61
C ALA A 27 -21.11 23.21 6.54
N ARG A 28 -20.62 22.72 7.69
CA ARG A 28 -19.41 21.89 7.76
C ARG A 28 -19.51 20.68 6.85
N GLY A 29 -18.47 20.42 6.08
CA GLY A 29 -18.40 19.31 5.13
C GLY A 29 -18.89 19.65 3.71
N ASP A 30 -19.56 20.78 3.52
CA ASP A 30 -19.96 21.21 2.19
C ASP A 30 -18.73 21.50 1.32
N GLN A 31 -18.85 21.13 0.07
CA GLN A 31 -17.86 21.48 -0.94
C GLN A 31 -18.28 22.80 -1.57
N VAL A 32 -17.35 23.74 -1.60
CA VAL A 32 -17.60 25.10 -2.05
C VAL A 32 -16.62 25.54 -3.13
N ALA A 33 -17.06 26.41 -4.01
CA ALA A 33 -16.21 27.18 -4.90
C ALA A 33 -15.89 28.52 -4.25
N VAL A 34 -14.60 28.80 -4.06
CA VAL A 34 -14.12 30.02 -3.42
C VAL A 34 -13.08 30.73 -4.26
N PRO A 35 -13.04 32.07 -4.27
CA PRO A 35 -12.07 32.83 -5.04
C PRO A 35 -10.69 32.85 -4.38
N LEU A 36 -9.68 32.38 -5.11
CA LEU A 36 -8.26 32.50 -4.73
C LEU A 36 -7.50 33.27 -5.83
N GLY A 37 -7.17 34.53 -5.59
CA GLY A 37 -6.71 35.41 -6.64
C GLY A 37 -7.78 35.58 -7.74
N PRO A 38 -7.43 35.37 -9.01
CA PRO A 38 -8.38 35.44 -10.13
C PRO A 38 -9.11 34.12 -10.42
N ARG A 39 -8.85 33.04 -9.68
CA ARG A 39 -9.37 31.70 -9.94
C ARG A 39 -10.39 31.30 -8.89
N LEU A 40 -11.40 30.53 -9.30
CA LEU A 40 -12.27 29.79 -8.40
C LEU A 40 -11.64 28.43 -8.13
N ILE A 41 -11.54 28.06 -6.86
CA ILE A 41 -10.97 26.81 -6.41
C ILE A 41 -11.99 26.07 -5.56
N ARG A 42 -12.05 24.75 -5.74
CA ARG A 42 -12.82 23.86 -4.86
C ARG A 42 -12.15 23.77 -3.49
N GLY A 43 -12.92 23.96 -2.45
CA GLY A 43 -12.54 23.73 -1.07
C GLY A 43 -13.61 22.97 -0.30
N VAL A 44 -13.29 22.58 0.92
CA VAL A 44 -14.21 21.94 1.87
C VAL A 44 -14.36 22.83 3.09
N VAL A 45 -15.60 23.05 3.50
CA VAL A 45 -15.90 23.83 4.72
C VAL A 45 -15.52 23.02 5.96
N ALA A 46 -14.52 23.51 6.69
CA ALA A 46 -14.09 22.92 7.95
C ALA A 46 -14.96 23.37 9.13
N GLU A 47 -15.32 24.65 9.13
CA GLU A 47 -16.10 25.24 10.20
C GLU A 47 -16.95 26.41 9.67
N VAL A 48 -18.07 26.66 10.32
CA VAL A 48 -18.90 27.85 10.08
C VAL A 48 -19.17 28.51 11.42
N PHE A 49 -18.84 29.80 11.53
CA PHE A 49 -19.00 30.56 12.77
C PHE A 49 -19.47 32.00 12.50
N GLU A 50 -19.97 32.66 13.52
CA GLU A 50 -20.35 34.06 13.46
C GLU A 50 -19.28 34.94 14.09
N THR A 51 -18.98 36.07 13.44
CA THR A 51 -18.04 37.06 13.97
C THR A 51 -18.64 38.45 13.95
N THR A 52 -18.43 39.22 15.01
CA THR A 52 -18.98 40.59 15.18
C THR A 52 -18.07 41.69 14.66
N GLY A 53 -16.84 41.37 14.23
CA GLY A 53 -15.89 42.36 13.76
C GLY A 53 -14.67 41.78 13.11
N SER A 54 -14.62 41.66 11.80
CA SER A 54 -13.40 41.45 11.04
C SER A 54 -13.00 42.77 10.39
N ASN A 55 -11.85 43.34 10.80
CA ASN A 55 -11.24 44.49 10.11
C ASN A 55 -10.70 44.11 8.71
N ARG A 56 -10.80 42.85 8.30
CA ARG A 56 -10.44 42.37 6.98
C ARG A 56 -11.67 42.20 6.11
N LYS A 57 -11.63 42.75 4.92
CA LYS A 57 -12.66 42.51 3.89
C LYS A 57 -12.53 41.09 3.37
N LEU A 58 -13.33 40.17 3.93
CA LEU A 58 -13.37 38.77 3.49
C LEU A 58 -13.96 38.70 2.08
N LYS A 59 -13.40 37.82 1.23
CA LYS A 59 -14.05 37.41 -0.02
C LYS A 59 -15.20 36.48 0.33
N ALA A 60 -16.22 36.44 -0.53
CA ALA A 60 -17.38 35.60 -0.30
C ALA A 60 -17.22 34.20 -0.88
N VAL A 61 -17.90 33.22 -0.29
CA VAL A 61 -18.17 31.93 -0.93
C VAL A 61 -18.99 32.18 -2.17
N GLU A 62 -18.54 31.73 -3.33
CA GLU A 62 -19.23 31.96 -4.60
C GLU A 62 -20.37 30.99 -4.81
N GLN A 63 -20.16 29.71 -4.50
CA GLN A 63 -21.15 28.67 -4.73
C GLN A 63 -20.92 27.49 -3.77
N VAL A 64 -22.02 26.87 -3.32
CA VAL A 64 -22.02 25.51 -2.77
C VAL A 64 -22.13 24.54 -3.94
N LEU A 65 -21.19 23.58 -4.02
CA LEU A 65 -21.14 22.60 -5.11
C LEU A 65 -22.16 21.48 -4.87
N ASP A 66 -22.75 20.99 -5.95
CA ASP A 66 -23.74 19.90 -5.92
C ASP A 66 -23.07 18.50 -5.81
N ASP A 67 -22.05 18.40 -4.97
CA ASP A 67 -21.39 17.12 -4.63
C ASP A 67 -21.78 16.74 -3.19
N PRO A 68 -21.81 15.45 -2.84
CA PRO A 68 -22.16 15.03 -1.49
C PRO A 68 -21.26 15.66 -0.43
N ARG A 69 -21.89 16.07 0.67
CA ARG A 69 -21.19 16.58 1.85
C ARG A 69 -20.27 15.51 2.44
N LEU A 70 -19.06 15.91 2.85
CA LEU A 70 -18.19 15.02 3.62
C LEU A 70 -18.77 14.79 5.02
N PRO A 71 -18.85 13.53 5.49
CA PRO A 71 -19.26 13.22 6.86
C PRO A 71 -18.35 13.89 7.89
N GLU A 72 -18.90 14.32 9.01
CA GLU A 72 -18.15 15.00 10.08
C GLU A 72 -16.94 14.18 10.54
N ARG A 73 -17.12 12.88 10.77
CA ARG A 73 -16.04 11.99 11.18
C ARG A 73 -14.91 11.89 10.14
N THR A 74 -15.23 12.03 8.85
CA THR A 74 -14.20 12.11 7.80
C THR A 74 -13.39 13.38 7.92
N LEU A 75 -14.03 14.52 8.20
CA LEU A 75 -13.33 15.78 8.42
C LEU A 75 -12.49 15.75 9.71
N ASP A 76 -13.05 15.23 10.82
CA ASP A 76 -12.33 15.07 12.08
C ASP A 76 -11.06 14.24 11.86
N PHE A 77 -11.16 13.17 11.07
CA PHE A 77 -10.00 12.34 10.71
C PHE A 77 -8.99 13.09 9.85
N VAL A 78 -9.43 13.81 8.83
CA VAL A 78 -8.56 14.62 7.95
C VAL A 78 -7.80 15.67 8.76
N GLU A 79 -8.49 16.40 9.63
CA GLU A 79 -7.89 17.41 10.50
C GLU A 79 -6.93 16.79 11.53
N TRP A 80 -7.31 15.66 12.13
CA TRP A 80 -6.44 14.93 13.04
C TRP A 80 -5.17 14.45 12.32
N ALA A 81 -5.32 13.84 11.14
CA ALA A 81 -4.20 13.34 10.34
C ALA A 81 -3.24 14.46 9.94
N ALA A 82 -3.78 15.63 9.53
CA ALA A 82 -2.98 16.80 9.21
C ALA A 82 -2.17 17.30 10.42
N ARG A 83 -2.82 17.38 11.59
CA ARG A 83 -2.15 17.78 12.84
C ARG A 83 -1.08 16.77 13.30
N TRP A 84 -1.36 15.48 13.14
CA TRP A 84 -0.43 14.41 13.54
C TRP A 84 0.82 14.38 12.67
N THR A 85 0.64 14.49 11.36
CA THR A 85 1.73 14.41 10.37
C THR A 85 2.39 15.76 10.08
N LEU A 86 1.91 16.85 10.69
CA LEU A 86 2.33 18.21 10.39
C LEU A 86 2.19 18.58 8.90
N SER A 87 1.20 18.00 8.25
CA SER A 87 0.89 18.24 6.84
C SER A 87 -0.14 19.36 6.67
N PRO A 88 -0.14 20.06 5.53
CA PRO A 88 -1.15 21.07 5.22
C PRO A 88 -2.56 20.46 5.22
N PRO A 89 -3.51 20.99 6.01
CA PRO A 89 -4.83 20.41 6.16
C PRO A 89 -5.63 20.40 4.86
N GLY A 90 -5.44 21.39 3.99
CA GLY A 90 -6.10 21.44 2.67
C GLY A 90 -5.60 20.35 1.72
N GLU A 91 -4.30 20.02 1.73
CA GLU A 91 -3.77 18.89 0.95
C GLU A 91 -4.27 17.55 1.49
N MET A 92 -4.39 17.42 2.81
CA MET A 92 -4.95 16.24 3.45
C MET A 92 -6.44 16.06 3.07
N ALA A 93 -7.22 17.14 3.12
CA ALA A 93 -8.63 17.16 2.66
C ALA A 93 -8.76 16.79 1.17
N ALA A 94 -7.85 17.26 0.32
CA ALA A 94 -7.83 16.91 -1.10
C ALA A 94 -7.67 15.40 -1.34
N THR A 95 -7.11 14.65 -0.39
CA THR A 95 -7.03 13.19 -0.47
C THR A 95 -8.41 12.54 -0.32
N ALA A 96 -9.27 13.08 0.55
CA ALA A 96 -10.66 12.64 0.70
C ALA A 96 -11.50 12.94 -0.55
N LEU A 97 -11.13 13.95 -1.34
CA LEU A 97 -11.83 14.36 -2.55
C LEU A 97 -11.28 13.73 -3.85
N LYS A 98 -10.30 12.84 -3.78
CA LYS A 98 -9.67 12.27 -4.98
C LYS A 98 -10.66 11.60 -5.95
N GLY A 99 -11.74 11.01 -5.45
CA GLY A 99 -12.79 10.41 -6.26
C GLY A 99 -13.52 11.42 -7.15
N LEU A 100 -13.69 12.64 -6.67
CA LEU A 100 -14.44 13.69 -7.37
C LEU A 100 -13.64 14.44 -8.46
N ARG A 101 -12.37 14.13 -8.62
CA ARG A 101 -11.53 14.72 -9.69
C ARG A 101 -11.96 14.27 -11.10
N ALA A 102 -12.54 13.07 -11.22
CA ALA A 102 -13.11 12.59 -12.46
C ALA A 102 -14.46 13.27 -12.72
N PRO A 103 -14.83 13.57 -13.98
CA PRO A 103 -16.17 14.01 -14.31
C PRO A 103 -17.20 12.95 -13.93
N ARG A 104 -18.43 13.37 -13.66
CA ARG A 104 -19.53 12.41 -13.48
C ARG A 104 -19.68 11.58 -14.76
N PRO A 105 -19.85 10.25 -14.65
CA PRO A 105 -20.21 9.44 -15.80
C PRO A 105 -21.44 10.00 -16.48
N ARG A 106 -21.45 10.01 -17.80
CA ARG A 106 -22.65 10.45 -18.52
C ARG A 106 -23.81 9.51 -18.18
N PRO A 107 -25.03 10.04 -17.99
CA PRO A 107 -26.20 9.20 -17.81
C PRO A 107 -26.28 8.15 -18.93
N GLU A 108 -26.56 6.92 -18.55
CA GLU A 108 -26.76 5.85 -19.51
C GLU A 108 -28.20 5.89 -20.03
N ARG A 109 -28.36 6.00 -21.33
CA ARG A 109 -29.67 5.92 -21.94
C ARG A 109 -30.14 4.49 -22.02
N ARG A 110 -31.15 4.13 -21.22
CA ARG A 110 -31.78 2.80 -21.23
C ARG A 110 -33.14 2.85 -21.87
N VAL A 111 -33.62 1.72 -22.32
CA VAL A 111 -34.95 1.53 -22.88
C VAL A 111 -35.74 0.52 -22.06
N LYS A 112 -36.99 0.75 -21.86
CA LYS A 112 -37.96 -0.17 -21.25
C LYS A 112 -39.16 -0.32 -22.17
N ARG A 113 -39.90 -1.41 -22.02
CA ARG A 113 -41.14 -1.66 -22.78
C ARG A 113 -42.26 -0.76 -22.24
N VAL A 114 -43.02 -0.19 -23.12
CA VAL A 114 -44.27 0.54 -22.76
C VAL A 114 -45.40 -0.48 -22.73
N GLU A 115 -46.06 -0.61 -21.59
CA GLU A 115 -47.18 -1.57 -21.42
C GLU A 115 -48.32 -1.25 -22.39
N GLY A 116 -48.90 -2.28 -22.94
CA GLY A 116 -50.04 -2.20 -23.87
C GLY A 116 -49.70 -1.71 -25.29
N ARG A 117 -48.40 -1.41 -25.58
CA ARG A 117 -48.00 -1.02 -26.94
C ARG A 117 -47.33 -2.19 -27.70
N SER A 118 -47.69 -2.33 -28.98
CA SER A 118 -47.11 -3.30 -29.92
C SER A 118 -46.62 -2.59 -31.19
N PRO A 119 -45.59 -3.09 -31.86
CA PRO A 119 -45.08 -2.45 -33.07
C PRO A 119 -46.10 -2.50 -34.18
N ALA A 120 -46.20 -1.41 -34.97
CA ALA A 120 -47.14 -1.28 -36.08
C ALA A 120 -46.94 -2.37 -37.15
N ARG A 121 -45.70 -2.86 -37.33
CA ARG A 121 -45.36 -4.03 -38.15
C ARG A 121 -44.54 -5.02 -37.34
N PRO A 122 -45.09 -6.16 -36.93
CA PRO A 122 -44.33 -7.21 -36.26
C PRO A 122 -43.38 -7.88 -37.27
N THR A 123 -42.08 -7.79 -37.01
CA THR A 123 -41.04 -8.50 -37.76
C THR A 123 -40.26 -9.38 -36.81
N ALA A 124 -39.62 -10.46 -37.27
CA ALA A 124 -38.83 -11.34 -36.46
C ALA A 124 -37.77 -10.58 -35.64
N ALA A 125 -37.11 -9.57 -36.25
CA ALA A 125 -36.14 -8.73 -35.56
C ALA A 125 -36.75 -7.91 -34.41
N ARG A 126 -37.94 -7.35 -34.60
CA ARG A 126 -38.64 -6.55 -33.55
C ARG A 126 -39.18 -7.42 -32.43
N THR A 127 -39.67 -8.63 -32.77
CA THR A 127 -40.08 -9.62 -31.77
C THR A 127 -38.90 -10.06 -30.90
N ALA A 128 -37.75 -10.39 -31.52
CA ALA A 128 -36.53 -10.74 -30.79
C ALA A 128 -36.07 -9.64 -29.82
N VAL A 129 -36.21 -8.35 -30.19
CA VAL A 129 -35.92 -7.24 -29.29
C VAL A 129 -36.83 -7.23 -28.07
N LEU A 130 -38.15 -7.42 -28.26
CA LEU A 130 -39.12 -7.41 -27.18
C LEU A 130 -38.95 -8.64 -26.25
N GLU A 131 -38.61 -9.80 -26.80
CA GLU A 131 -38.31 -11.01 -26.02
C GLU A 131 -37.02 -10.85 -25.23
N ALA A 132 -35.94 -10.34 -25.85
CA ALA A 132 -34.66 -10.11 -25.17
C ALA A 132 -34.77 -9.07 -24.04
N LEU A 133 -35.63 -8.06 -24.20
CA LEU A 133 -35.86 -7.04 -23.19
C LEU A 133 -36.69 -7.54 -22.01
N GLY A 134 -37.76 -8.31 -22.30
CA GLY A 134 -38.71 -8.75 -21.27
C GLY A 134 -39.29 -7.59 -20.46
N ALA A 135 -39.28 -7.74 -19.14
CA ALA A 135 -39.65 -6.67 -18.19
C ALA A 135 -38.47 -5.82 -17.71
N ARG A 136 -37.27 -6.01 -18.24
CA ARG A 136 -36.04 -5.33 -17.80
C ARG A 136 -35.81 -4.04 -18.57
N ALA A 137 -35.01 -3.14 -18.02
CA ALA A 137 -34.48 -2.00 -18.73
C ALA A 137 -33.04 -2.28 -19.16
N MET A 138 -32.73 -2.07 -20.45
CA MET A 138 -31.39 -2.32 -21.02
C MET A 138 -30.88 -1.12 -21.80
N SER A 139 -29.57 -1.00 -21.98
CA SER A 139 -29.02 -0.03 -22.92
C SER A 139 -29.37 -0.43 -24.37
N GLY A 140 -29.58 0.56 -25.24
CA GLY A 140 -29.91 0.28 -26.66
C GLY A 140 -28.90 -0.63 -27.35
N PRO A 141 -27.57 -0.41 -27.18
CA PRO A 141 -26.54 -1.28 -27.74
C PRO A 141 -26.56 -2.72 -27.17
N ASP A 142 -26.76 -2.87 -25.86
CA ASP A 142 -26.79 -4.21 -25.25
C ASP A 142 -28.04 -4.97 -25.64
N LEU A 143 -29.19 -4.29 -25.73
CA LEU A 143 -30.43 -4.87 -26.22
C LEU A 143 -30.31 -5.33 -27.69
N ALA A 144 -29.68 -4.50 -28.53
CA ALA A 144 -29.43 -4.87 -29.92
C ALA A 144 -28.54 -6.09 -30.03
N ARG A 145 -27.50 -6.19 -29.19
CA ARG A 145 -26.61 -7.35 -29.14
C ARG A 145 -27.32 -8.60 -28.62
N ALA A 146 -28.09 -8.48 -27.56
CA ALA A 146 -28.84 -9.59 -26.96
C ALA A 146 -29.90 -10.15 -27.92
N ALA A 147 -30.53 -9.29 -28.70
CA ALA A 147 -31.54 -9.65 -29.70
C ALA A 147 -30.93 -10.09 -31.06
N GLY A 148 -29.61 -9.97 -31.26
CA GLY A 148 -28.96 -10.28 -32.53
C GLY A 148 -29.35 -9.35 -33.68
N VAL A 149 -29.70 -8.08 -33.41
CA VAL A 149 -30.19 -7.11 -34.41
C VAL A 149 -29.32 -5.85 -34.45
N SER A 150 -29.51 -5.03 -35.48
CA SER A 150 -28.88 -3.70 -35.52
C SER A 150 -29.54 -2.72 -34.55
N SER A 151 -28.77 -1.77 -34.05
CA SER A 151 -29.27 -0.67 -33.16
C SER A 151 -30.38 0.17 -33.81
N GLY A 152 -30.48 0.18 -35.13
CA GLY A 152 -31.56 0.81 -35.88
C GLY A 152 -32.95 0.23 -35.60
N VAL A 153 -33.03 -1.08 -35.33
CA VAL A 153 -34.30 -1.75 -34.98
C VAL A 153 -34.78 -1.30 -33.60
N VAL A 154 -33.88 -1.18 -32.63
CA VAL A 154 -34.19 -0.69 -31.30
C VAL A 154 -34.62 0.77 -31.36
N LYS A 155 -33.90 1.62 -32.14
CA LYS A 155 -34.25 3.00 -32.35
C LYS A 155 -35.63 3.15 -32.98
N GLY A 156 -35.95 2.37 -34.00
CA GLY A 156 -37.28 2.38 -34.62
C GLY A 156 -38.42 2.06 -33.65
N LEU A 157 -38.20 1.10 -32.72
CA LEU A 157 -39.20 0.83 -31.68
C LEU A 157 -39.34 1.91 -30.65
N VAL A 158 -38.28 2.68 -30.39
CA VAL A 158 -38.33 3.90 -29.54
C VAL A 158 -39.09 5.01 -30.26
N ASP A 159 -38.80 5.23 -31.53
CA ASP A 159 -39.47 6.27 -32.36
C ASP A 159 -40.98 5.98 -32.54
N GLU A 160 -41.36 4.70 -32.58
CA GLU A 160 -42.78 4.24 -32.61
C GLU A 160 -43.44 4.30 -31.21
N GLY A 161 -42.70 4.59 -30.15
CA GLY A 161 -43.21 4.64 -28.76
C GLY A 161 -43.57 3.26 -28.18
N VAL A 162 -43.08 2.16 -28.77
CA VAL A 162 -43.18 0.79 -28.21
C VAL A 162 -42.18 0.60 -27.09
N LEU A 163 -41.01 1.26 -27.23
CA LEU A 163 -39.99 1.38 -26.17
C LEU A 163 -39.91 2.84 -25.72
N GLU A 164 -39.77 3.06 -24.45
CA GLU A 164 -39.49 4.37 -23.85
C GLU A 164 -38.03 4.45 -23.49
N ALA A 165 -37.33 5.46 -24.01
CA ALA A 165 -35.95 5.75 -23.63
C ALA A 165 -35.96 6.74 -22.46
N PHE A 166 -35.17 6.41 -21.42
CA PHE A 166 -34.97 7.23 -20.25
C PHE A 166 -33.50 7.23 -19.86
N GLU A 167 -33.08 8.31 -19.21
CA GLU A 167 -31.72 8.42 -18.70
C GLU A 167 -31.67 7.85 -17.29
N VAL A 168 -30.72 6.96 -17.08
CA VAL A 168 -30.38 6.45 -15.76
C VAL A 168 -29.00 7.00 -15.43
N GLU A 169 -28.84 7.61 -14.29
CA GLU A 169 -27.50 7.93 -13.83
C GLU A 169 -26.66 6.65 -13.89
N ALA A 170 -25.45 6.73 -14.47
CA ALA A 170 -24.51 5.62 -14.54
C ALA A 170 -23.93 5.36 -13.14
N VAL A 171 -24.80 5.00 -12.22
CA VAL A 171 -24.43 4.59 -10.88
C VAL A 171 -24.01 3.13 -10.97
N ALA A 172 -22.74 2.84 -10.70
CA ALA A 172 -22.33 1.46 -10.50
C ALA A 172 -23.20 0.90 -9.36
N ALA A 173 -24.00 -0.09 -9.66
CA ALA A 173 -24.66 -0.85 -8.63
C ALA A 173 -23.56 -1.68 -7.93
N PHE A 174 -23.26 -1.32 -6.70
CA PHE A 174 -22.57 -2.21 -5.80
C PHE A 174 -23.66 -3.06 -5.16
N ASP A 175 -23.78 -4.29 -5.60
CA ASP A 175 -24.74 -5.21 -5.03
C ASP A 175 -24.45 -5.44 -3.56
N ALA A 176 -25.48 -5.62 -2.75
CA ALA A 176 -25.32 -5.88 -1.33
C ALA A 176 -24.66 -7.25 -1.12
N PRO A 177 -23.60 -7.33 -0.31
CA PRO A 177 -22.95 -8.61 0.01
C PRO A 177 -23.89 -9.50 0.80
N ASP A 178 -23.94 -10.78 0.44
CA ASP A 178 -24.67 -11.79 1.18
C ASP A 178 -23.75 -12.40 2.26
N PRO A 179 -24.01 -12.13 3.56
CA PRO A 179 -23.17 -12.66 4.64
C PRO A 179 -23.29 -14.20 4.78
N ASP A 180 -24.27 -14.82 4.16
CA ASP A 180 -24.53 -16.26 4.22
C ASP A 180 -24.20 -17.02 2.92
N HIS A 181 -23.68 -16.33 1.90
CA HIS A 181 -23.44 -16.90 0.57
C HIS A 181 -22.52 -18.13 0.58
N ALA A 182 -21.35 -18.06 1.15
CA ALA A 182 -20.40 -19.17 1.24
C ALA A 182 -19.51 -19.07 2.48
N PRO A 183 -20.02 -19.43 3.67
CA PRO A 183 -19.24 -19.39 4.90
C PRO A 183 -18.09 -20.40 4.87
N ALA A 184 -16.91 -19.98 5.30
CA ALA A 184 -15.77 -20.87 5.43
C ALA A 184 -15.91 -21.80 6.63
N THR A 185 -15.39 -23.02 6.53
CA THR A 185 -15.23 -23.90 7.68
C THR A 185 -14.04 -23.42 8.51
N LEU A 186 -14.32 -22.86 9.67
CA LEU A 186 -13.30 -22.30 10.57
C LEU A 186 -12.84 -23.33 11.59
N ASN A 187 -11.55 -23.33 11.91
CA ASN A 187 -11.05 -24.02 13.08
C ASN A 187 -11.43 -23.25 14.38
N PRO A 188 -11.26 -23.83 15.58
CA PRO A 188 -11.63 -23.19 16.84
C PRO A 188 -11.02 -21.80 17.05
N ASP A 189 -9.73 -21.62 16.75
CA ASP A 189 -9.02 -20.34 16.93
C ASP A 189 -9.53 -19.27 15.97
N GLN A 190 -9.78 -19.62 14.71
CA GLN A 190 -10.37 -18.73 13.71
C GLN A 190 -11.79 -18.34 14.12
N ALA A 191 -12.60 -19.30 14.56
CA ALA A 191 -13.97 -19.06 14.99
C ALA A 191 -14.04 -18.17 16.24
N ALA A 192 -13.15 -18.38 17.21
CA ALA A 192 -13.02 -17.57 18.41
C ALA A 192 -12.58 -16.14 18.07
N SER A 193 -11.60 -15.99 17.17
CA SER A 193 -11.11 -14.69 16.72
C SER A 193 -12.20 -13.92 15.99
N ALA A 194 -12.88 -14.55 15.03
CA ALA A 194 -14.01 -13.95 14.32
C ALA A 194 -15.14 -13.51 15.27
N ALA A 195 -15.48 -14.34 16.27
CA ALA A 195 -16.49 -14.03 17.27
C ALA A 195 -16.08 -12.82 18.12
N ALA A 196 -14.83 -12.77 18.57
CA ALA A 196 -14.32 -11.68 19.40
C ALA A 196 -14.35 -10.32 18.66
N ILE A 197 -13.98 -10.30 17.36
CA ILE A 197 -14.04 -9.11 16.53
C ILE A 197 -15.50 -8.71 16.31
N ALA A 198 -16.36 -9.65 15.91
CA ALA A 198 -17.76 -9.38 15.65
C ALA A 198 -18.51 -8.86 16.90
N GLN A 199 -18.21 -9.40 18.07
CA GLN A 199 -18.75 -8.92 19.35
C GLN A 199 -18.35 -7.46 19.60
N ALA A 200 -17.10 -7.10 19.35
CA ALA A 200 -16.64 -5.72 19.51
C ALA A 200 -17.31 -4.76 18.50
N VAL A 201 -17.49 -5.20 17.25
CA VAL A 201 -18.23 -4.43 16.23
C VAL A 201 -19.67 -4.20 16.67
N ALA A 202 -20.35 -5.22 17.19
CA ALA A 202 -21.74 -5.12 17.66
C ALA A 202 -21.87 -4.23 18.90
N ALA A 203 -20.90 -4.29 19.81
CA ALA A 203 -20.87 -3.44 21.00
C ALA A 203 -20.63 -1.96 20.66
N GLY A 204 -20.04 -1.69 19.50
CA GLY A 204 -19.62 -0.34 19.10
C GLY A 204 -18.43 0.18 19.91
N GLY A 205 -17.94 1.35 19.54
CA GLY A 205 -16.78 1.96 20.16
C GLY A 205 -15.46 1.49 19.55
N PHE A 206 -14.38 2.13 19.97
CA PHE A 206 -13.04 1.83 19.49
C PHE A 206 -12.51 0.51 20.07
N ALA A 207 -12.20 -0.45 19.22
CA ALA A 207 -11.68 -1.75 19.62
C ALA A 207 -10.53 -2.20 18.71
N PRO A 208 -9.27 -2.03 19.13
CA PRO A 208 -8.12 -2.45 18.35
C PRO A 208 -7.72 -3.90 18.65
N PHE A 209 -7.43 -4.66 17.58
CA PHE A 209 -7.00 -6.05 17.64
C PHE A 209 -5.68 -6.25 16.89
N LEU A 210 -4.83 -7.11 17.43
CA LEU A 210 -3.79 -7.79 16.68
C LEU A 210 -4.28 -9.20 16.37
N LEU A 211 -4.43 -9.54 15.09
CA LEU A 211 -4.66 -10.89 14.60
C LEU A 211 -3.34 -11.49 14.14
N ASP A 212 -2.67 -12.15 15.08
CA ASP A 212 -1.34 -12.74 14.90
C ASP A 212 -1.48 -14.21 14.50
N GLY A 213 -1.04 -14.54 13.32
CA GLY A 213 -1.14 -15.93 12.87
C GLY A 213 -0.08 -16.28 11.84
N VAL A 214 0.51 -17.44 11.98
CA VAL A 214 1.52 -17.94 11.05
C VAL A 214 1.06 -17.90 9.59
N THR A 215 2.00 -17.89 8.65
CA THR A 215 1.66 -17.91 7.22
C THR A 215 0.78 -19.12 6.89
N GLY A 216 -0.40 -18.87 6.32
CA GLY A 216 -1.37 -19.93 6.02
C GLY A 216 -2.27 -20.35 7.19
N SER A 217 -2.33 -19.58 8.28
CA SER A 217 -3.22 -19.85 9.41
C SER A 217 -4.71 -19.50 9.18
N GLY A 218 -5.04 -18.90 8.01
CA GLY A 218 -6.42 -18.51 7.70
C GLY A 218 -6.87 -17.21 8.37
N LYS A 219 -5.97 -16.26 8.55
CA LYS A 219 -6.30 -14.89 9.01
C LYS A 219 -7.40 -14.25 8.19
N THR A 220 -7.32 -14.43 6.86
CA THR A 220 -8.31 -13.89 5.91
C THR A 220 -9.70 -14.43 6.20
N GLU A 221 -9.84 -15.73 6.39
CA GLU A 221 -11.10 -16.38 6.69
C GLU A 221 -11.68 -15.88 8.02
N ALA A 222 -10.83 -15.67 9.04
CA ALA A 222 -11.25 -15.16 10.34
C ALA A 222 -11.80 -13.72 10.26
N TYR A 223 -11.10 -12.80 9.59
CA TYR A 223 -11.60 -11.43 9.49
C TYR A 223 -12.77 -11.29 8.49
N LEU A 224 -12.85 -12.10 7.44
CA LEU A 224 -14.02 -12.10 6.53
C LEU A 224 -15.26 -12.65 7.23
N GLU A 225 -15.12 -13.65 8.09
CA GLU A 225 -16.23 -14.11 8.90
C GLU A 225 -16.68 -13.05 9.93
N ALA A 226 -15.74 -12.33 10.55
CA ALA A 226 -16.08 -11.19 11.40
C ALA A 226 -16.85 -10.10 10.63
N ALA A 227 -16.42 -9.81 9.40
CA ALA A 227 -17.12 -8.87 8.50
C ALA A 227 -18.52 -9.37 8.14
N ALA A 228 -18.68 -10.66 7.84
CA ALA A 228 -19.99 -11.26 7.57
C ALA A 228 -20.95 -11.13 8.76
N ARG A 229 -20.46 -11.40 9.97
CA ARG A 229 -21.25 -11.22 11.19
C ARG A 229 -21.63 -9.76 11.45
N ALA A 230 -20.71 -8.83 11.18
CA ALA A 230 -21.01 -7.39 11.27
C ALA A 230 -22.11 -6.96 10.29
N LEU A 231 -22.05 -7.41 9.04
CA LEU A 231 -23.05 -7.13 8.02
C LEU A 231 -24.41 -7.79 8.30
N ARG A 232 -24.40 -8.95 8.91
CA ARG A 232 -25.64 -9.63 9.34
C ARG A 232 -26.32 -8.88 10.48
N ALA A 233 -25.54 -8.32 11.42
CA ALA A 233 -26.04 -7.53 12.54
C ALA A 233 -26.52 -6.13 12.10
N ASP A 234 -25.81 -5.50 11.17
CA ASP A 234 -26.13 -4.20 10.61
C ASP A 234 -25.90 -4.20 9.09
N PRO A 235 -26.96 -4.37 8.28
CA PRO A 235 -26.84 -4.37 6.81
C PRO A 235 -26.33 -3.05 6.22
N THR A 236 -26.30 -1.95 6.99
CA THR A 236 -25.76 -0.66 6.57
C THR A 236 -24.28 -0.51 6.93
N ALA A 237 -23.71 -1.46 7.68
CA ALA A 237 -22.32 -1.43 8.07
C ALA A 237 -21.38 -1.39 6.86
N GLN A 238 -20.32 -0.62 6.99
CA GLN A 238 -19.25 -0.54 6.01
C GLN A 238 -17.97 -1.13 6.59
N VAL A 239 -17.30 -1.94 5.78
CA VAL A 239 -16.05 -2.62 6.11
C VAL A 239 -14.98 -2.15 5.14
N LEU A 240 -13.85 -1.68 5.68
CA LEU A 240 -12.66 -1.35 4.92
C LEU A 240 -11.59 -2.42 5.12
N ILE A 241 -11.11 -3.01 4.04
CA ILE A 241 -9.97 -3.94 4.04
C ILE A 241 -8.82 -3.27 3.31
N LEU A 242 -7.78 -2.93 4.06
CA LEU A 242 -6.54 -2.37 3.52
C LEU A 242 -5.57 -3.50 3.21
N LEU A 243 -5.03 -3.46 2.00
CA LEU A 243 -4.01 -4.39 1.53
C LEU A 243 -2.76 -3.61 1.10
N PRO A 244 -1.56 -4.21 1.20
CA PRO A 244 -0.38 -3.69 0.53
C PRO A 244 -0.65 -3.54 -0.97
N GLU A 245 -0.11 -2.50 -1.60
CA GLU A 245 -0.42 -2.15 -3.00
C GLU A 245 -0.16 -3.33 -3.98
N ILE A 246 0.87 -4.15 -3.69
CA ILE A 246 1.22 -5.34 -4.47
C ILE A 246 0.24 -6.51 -4.19
N ALA A 247 -0.39 -6.55 -3.01
CA ALA A 247 -1.32 -7.61 -2.61
C ALA A 247 -2.78 -7.35 -3.04
N LEU A 248 -3.07 -6.18 -3.62
CA LEU A 248 -4.35 -5.90 -4.30
C LEU A 248 -4.47 -6.75 -5.57
N THR A 249 -4.21 -8.06 -5.39
CA THR A 249 -4.28 -9.02 -6.46
C THR A 249 -5.70 -9.50 -6.65
N GLN A 250 -6.02 -9.86 -7.86
CA GLN A 250 -7.29 -10.48 -8.22
C GLN A 250 -7.68 -11.63 -7.26
N ALA A 251 -6.70 -12.37 -6.74
CA ALA A 251 -6.93 -13.49 -5.83
C ALA A 251 -7.64 -13.09 -4.51
N VAL A 252 -7.33 -11.93 -3.93
CA VAL A 252 -8.03 -11.46 -2.71
C VAL A 252 -9.44 -11.02 -3.05
N ILE A 253 -9.60 -10.29 -4.17
CA ILE A 253 -10.92 -9.85 -4.65
C ILE A 253 -11.80 -11.06 -4.97
N GLU A 254 -11.26 -12.08 -5.64
CA GLU A 254 -11.95 -13.33 -5.93
C GLU A 254 -12.36 -14.07 -4.67
N ARG A 255 -11.49 -14.11 -3.65
CA ARG A 255 -11.80 -14.73 -2.35
C ARG A 255 -12.94 -14.00 -1.64
N ILE A 256 -12.94 -12.66 -1.63
CA ILE A 256 -14.03 -11.86 -1.07
C ILE A 256 -15.32 -12.09 -1.87
N THR A 257 -15.23 -12.08 -3.21
CA THR A 257 -16.36 -12.34 -4.09
C THR A 257 -16.94 -13.74 -3.87
N ALA A 258 -16.09 -14.75 -3.75
CA ALA A 258 -16.52 -16.11 -3.43
C ALA A 258 -17.21 -16.20 -2.05
N ARG A 259 -16.73 -15.42 -1.05
CA ARG A 259 -17.30 -15.43 0.30
C ARG A 259 -18.65 -14.71 0.40
N PHE A 260 -18.85 -13.63 -0.36
CA PHE A 260 -20.02 -12.74 -0.23
C PHE A 260 -20.95 -12.72 -1.46
N GLY A 261 -20.62 -13.46 -2.52
CA GLY A 261 -21.40 -13.51 -3.76
C GLY A 261 -21.27 -12.28 -4.67
N VAL A 262 -20.60 -11.22 -4.19
CA VAL A 262 -20.44 -9.94 -4.90
C VAL A 262 -19.01 -9.43 -4.78
N ALA A 263 -18.53 -8.72 -5.82
CA ALA A 263 -17.23 -8.09 -5.80
C ALA A 263 -17.22 -6.85 -4.90
N PRO A 264 -16.16 -6.64 -4.10
CA PRO A 264 -16.01 -5.42 -3.30
C PRO A 264 -15.74 -4.21 -4.19
N ALA A 265 -15.95 -2.99 -3.66
CA ALA A 265 -15.44 -1.79 -4.30
C ALA A 265 -13.92 -1.71 -4.16
N GLU A 266 -13.24 -1.50 -5.28
CA GLU A 266 -11.79 -1.36 -5.32
C GLU A 266 -11.35 0.10 -5.26
N TRP A 267 -10.30 0.38 -4.43
CA TRP A 267 -9.74 1.72 -4.30
C TRP A 267 -8.22 1.73 -4.29
N HIS A 268 -7.62 1.91 -5.46
CA HIS A 268 -6.17 2.00 -5.65
C HIS A 268 -5.82 2.78 -6.92
N SER A 269 -4.52 3.01 -7.16
CA SER A 269 -4.02 3.80 -8.31
C SER A 269 -4.39 3.22 -9.67
N GLY A 270 -4.49 1.90 -9.78
CA GLY A 270 -4.87 1.18 -11.01
C GLY A 270 -6.34 1.22 -11.38
N VAL A 271 -7.23 1.68 -10.50
CA VAL A 271 -8.66 1.80 -10.81
C VAL A 271 -8.91 3.02 -11.68
N ALA A 272 -9.66 2.85 -12.77
CA ALA A 272 -10.00 3.93 -13.68
C ALA A 272 -10.72 5.09 -12.96
N PRO A 273 -10.42 6.37 -13.31
CA PRO A 273 -10.98 7.52 -12.62
C PRO A 273 -12.52 7.57 -12.53
N PRO A 274 -13.30 7.21 -13.57
CA PRO A 274 -14.75 7.17 -13.46
C PRO A 274 -15.24 6.14 -12.44
N ARG A 275 -14.61 4.95 -12.39
CA ARG A 275 -14.96 3.90 -11.43
C ARG A 275 -14.62 4.30 -10.00
N ARG A 276 -13.51 5.03 -9.79
CA ARG A 276 -13.19 5.61 -8.49
C ARG A 276 -14.24 6.63 -8.04
N ARG A 277 -14.76 7.48 -8.96
CA ARG A 277 -15.84 8.39 -8.63
C ARG A 277 -17.10 7.64 -8.19
N GLN A 278 -17.49 6.61 -8.93
CA GLN A 278 -18.65 5.78 -8.59
C GLN A 278 -18.50 5.11 -7.21
N ALA A 279 -17.31 4.56 -6.92
CA ALA A 279 -17.02 3.98 -5.60
C ALA A 279 -17.11 5.05 -4.49
N TRP A 280 -16.54 6.23 -4.70
CA TRP A 280 -16.61 7.33 -3.75
C TRP A 280 -18.05 7.77 -3.45
N GLU A 281 -18.87 7.96 -4.50
CA GLU A 281 -20.30 8.34 -4.38
C GLU A 281 -21.13 7.24 -3.71
N ALA A 282 -20.82 5.97 -3.98
CA ALA A 282 -21.48 4.84 -3.33
C ALA A 282 -21.11 4.71 -1.85
N VAL A 283 -19.85 4.97 -1.49
CA VAL A 283 -19.36 4.91 -0.10
C VAL A 283 -20.03 6.01 0.73
N VAL A 284 -20.04 7.26 0.27
CA VAL A 284 -20.65 8.37 1.02
C VAL A 284 -22.16 8.21 1.16
N ALA A 285 -22.82 7.57 0.19
CA ALA A 285 -24.25 7.29 0.23
C ALA A 285 -24.60 6.01 1.03
N GLY A 286 -23.62 5.29 1.61
CA GLY A 286 -23.84 4.04 2.32
C GLY A 286 -24.30 2.88 1.43
N ARG A 287 -24.14 2.97 0.10
CA ARG A 287 -24.54 1.96 -0.89
C ARG A 287 -23.44 0.95 -1.24
N CYS A 288 -22.32 1.01 -0.55
CA CYS A 288 -21.21 0.10 -0.69
C CYS A 288 -20.75 -0.37 0.68
N ASN A 289 -20.90 -1.66 0.96
CA ASN A 289 -20.63 -2.23 2.27
C ASN A 289 -19.18 -2.70 2.42
N ILE A 290 -18.53 -3.18 1.36
CA ILE A 290 -17.15 -3.70 1.42
C ILE A 290 -16.28 -2.93 0.45
N VAL A 291 -15.26 -2.29 0.99
CA VAL A 291 -14.22 -1.59 0.23
C VAL A 291 -12.89 -2.30 0.45
N VAL A 292 -12.20 -2.61 -0.64
CA VAL A 292 -10.83 -3.13 -0.63
C VAL A 292 -9.92 -2.10 -1.28
N GLY A 293 -8.84 -1.74 -0.61
CA GLY A 293 -7.99 -0.71 -1.17
C GLY A 293 -6.60 -0.60 -0.57
N ALA A 294 -5.81 0.27 -1.21
CA ALA A 294 -4.53 0.72 -0.67
C ALA A 294 -4.75 1.78 0.43
N ARG A 295 -3.67 2.21 1.07
CA ARG A 295 -3.67 3.21 2.15
C ARG A 295 -4.56 4.44 1.93
N SER A 296 -4.75 4.90 0.69
CA SER A 296 -5.60 6.05 0.39
C SER A 296 -7.11 5.80 0.57
N ALA A 297 -7.55 4.54 0.65
CA ALA A 297 -8.93 4.18 0.96
C ALA A 297 -9.37 4.62 2.37
N LEU A 298 -8.41 4.86 3.28
CA LEU A 298 -8.67 5.44 4.59
C LEU A 298 -9.36 6.81 4.55
N PHE A 299 -9.19 7.56 3.47
CA PHE A 299 -9.73 8.91 3.32
C PHE A 299 -11.10 8.94 2.64
N LEU A 300 -11.67 7.80 2.27
CA LEU A 300 -13.03 7.73 1.72
C LEU A 300 -14.06 8.18 2.77
N PRO A 301 -15.15 8.84 2.31
CA PRO A 301 -16.16 9.39 3.19
C PRO A 301 -17.21 8.35 3.59
N TYR A 302 -16.82 7.42 4.46
CA TYR A 302 -17.74 6.38 4.93
C TYR A 302 -18.92 6.96 5.70
N ALA A 303 -20.11 6.44 5.39
CA ALA A 303 -21.35 6.81 6.09
C ALA A 303 -21.50 6.05 7.42
N ASN A 304 -21.06 4.78 7.47
CA ASN A 304 -21.21 3.90 8.65
C ASN A 304 -20.06 2.88 8.75
N LEU A 305 -18.82 3.37 8.91
CA LEU A 305 -17.64 2.52 9.03
C LEU A 305 -17.62 1.81 10.39
N LYS A 306 -17.69 0.48 10.38
CA LYS A 306 -17.73 -0.35 11.60
C LYS A 306 -16.49 -1.20 11.80
N LEU A 307 -15.80 -1.58 10.73
CA LEU A 307 -14.65 -2.45 10.79
C LEU A 307 -13.59 -1.97 9.79
N ILE A 308 -12.35 -1.83 10.27
CA ILE A 308 -11.16 -1.64 9.44
C ILE A 308 -10.26 -2.86 9.62
N VAL A 309 -9.86 -3.48 8.54
CA VAL A 309 -8.85 -4.54 8.52
C VAL A 309 -7.61 -4.00 7.83
N VAL A 310 -6.45 -4.16 8.43
CA VAL A 310 -5.14 -3.89 7.82
C VAL A 310 -4.43 -5.23 7.69
N ASP A 311 -4.51 -5.83 6.52
CA ASP A 311 -3.86 -7.12 6.27
C ASP A 311 -2.38 -6.91 5.92
N GLU A 312 -1.52 -7.82 6.37
CA GLU A 312 -0.05 -7.68 6.32
C GLU A 312 0.42 -6.31 6.89
N GLU A 313 -0.05 -5.94 8.08
CA GLU A 313 0.10 -4.61 8.70
C GLU A 313 1.56 -4.12 8.81
N HIS A 314 2.51 -5.08 8.84
CA HIS A 314 3.94 -4.82 8.89
C HIS A 314 4.52 -4.33 7.55
N ASP A 315 3.74 -4.40 6.45
CA ASP A 315 4.26 -4.10 5.11
C ASP A 315 4.66 -2.62 4.96
N GLY A 316 5.88 -2.40 4.50
CA GLY A 316 6.43 -1.04 4.30
C GLY A 316 5.66 -0.21 3.27
N SER A 317 4.84 -0.81 2.40
CA SER A 317 4.02 -0.08 1.43
C SER A 317 2.90 0.74 2.07
N PHE A 318 2.56 0.49 3.34
CA PHE A 318 1.65 1.35 4.10
C PHE A 318 2.26 2.71 4.44
N LYS A 319 3.60 2.87 4.40
CA LYS A 319 4.24 4.18 4.51
C LYS A 319 4.18 4.91 3.17
N GLN A 320 3.62 6.12 3.17
CA GLN A 320 3.71 7.04 2.06
C GLN A 320 4.86 8.02 2.32
N GLU A 321 5.82 8.06 1.41
CA GLU A 321 7.04 8.87 1.54
C GLU A 321 7.06 10.05 0.57
N GLU A 322 6.23 10.04 -0.47
CA GLU A 322 6.11 11.13 -1.45
C GLU A 322 4.82 11.94 -1.24
N GLY A 323 4.92 13.25 -1.37
CA GLY A 323 3.81 14.18 -1.15
C GLY A 323 3.47 14.32 0.33
N LEU A 324 2.28 13.91 0.72
CA LEU A 324 1.87 13.79 2.12
C LEU A 324 2.53 12.56 2.74
N VAL A 325 3.28 12.78 3.82
CA VAL A 325 4.00 11.70 4.50
C VAL A 325 3.17 11.15 5.66
N TYR A 326 2.78 9.89 5.60
CA TYR A 326 2.01 9.22 6.65
C TYR A 326 2.14 7.70 6.59
N HIS A 327 1.80 7.02 7.68
CA HIS A 327 1.74 5.56 7.74
C HIS A 327 0.28 5.08 7.77
N GLY A 328 -0.13 4.31 6.77
CA GLY A 328 -1.53 3.85 6.61
C GLY A 328 -2.04 2.99 7.77
N ARG A 329 -1.20 2.10 8.34
CA ARG A 329 -1.53 1.31 9.52
C ARG A 329 -1.89 2.21 10.71
N ASP A 330 -1.05 3.19 11.00
CA ASP A 330 -1.24 4.06 12.17
C ASP A 330 -2.45 4.97 11.99
N LEU A 331 -2.64 5.47 10.75
CA LEU A 331 -3.84 6.23 10.41
C LEU A 331 -5.12 5.37 10.45
N ALA A 332 -5.04 4.06 10.16
CA ALA A 332 -6.18 3.14 10.29
C ALA A 332 -6.66 3.02 11.74
N VAL A 333 -5.72 2.92 12.68
CA VAL A 333 -6.04 2.89 14.13
C VAL A 333 -6.67 4.20 14.58
N ALA A 334 -6.12 5.34 14.12
CA ALA A 334 -6.68 6.66 14.42
C ALA A 334 -8.06 6.86 13.79
N ARG A 335 -8.25 6.42 12.54
CA ARG A 335 -9.55 6.46 11.86
C ARG A 335 -10.59 5.65 12.62
N ALA A 336 -10.26 4.42 13.01
CA ALA A 336 -11.15 3.56 13.78
C ALA A 336 -11.56 4.20 15.11
N ARG A 337 -10.62 4.87 15.80
CA ARG A 337 -10.91 5.58 17.05
C ARG A 337 -11.90 6.73 16.85
N ILE A 338 -11.73 7.52 15.78
CA ILE A 338 -12.61 8.64 15.45
C ILE A 338 -14.00 8.13 15.04
N GLU A 339 -14.06 7.05 14.28
CA GLU A 339 -15.32 6.44 13.86
C GLU A 339 -16.06 5.69 15.00
N GLY A 340 -15.35 5.33 16.07
CA GLY A 340 -15.88 4.41 17.06
C GLY A 340 -16.06 3.00 16.48
N ALA A 341 -15.06 2.54 15.72
CA ALA A 341 -15.08 1.28 14.99
C ALA A 341 -14.03 0.29 15.54
N ALA A 342 -14.18 -0.97 15.19
CA ALA A 342 -13.12 -1.96 15.42
C ALA A 342 -12.04 -1.86 14.35
N VAL A 343 -10.77 -2.11 14.72
CA VAL A 343 -9.65 -2.22 13.79
C VAL A 343 -8.87 -3.50 14.06
N VAL A 344 -8.60 -4.25 13.00
CA VAL A 344 -7.85 -5.51 13.03
C VAL A 344 -6.55 -5.32 12.25
N LEU A 345 -5.43 -5.42 12.96
CA LEU A 345 -4.10 -5.46 12.37
C LEU A 345 -3.72 -6.93 12.22
N ALA A 346 -3.70 -7.44 10.99
CA ALA A 346 -3.45 -8.85 10.71
C ALA A 346 -2.04 -9.04 10.14
N SER A 347 -1.27 -9.98 10.70
CA SER A 347 0.08 -10.29 10.22
C SER A 347 0.56 -11.66 10.68
N ALA A 348 1.47 -12.25 9.90
CA ALA A 348 2.27 -13.41 10.33
C ALA A 348 3.55 -12.97 11.06
N THR A 349 4.00 -11.78 10.76
CA THR A 349 5.21 -11.15 11.32
C THR A 349 4.89 -9.72 11.75
N PRO A 350 4.07 -9.54 12.81
CA PRO A 350 3.61 -8.22 13.23
C PRO A 350 4.79 -7.27 13.49
N SER A 351 4.55 -5.98 13.24
CA SER A 351 5.53 -4.95 13.56
C SER A 351 5.75 -4.85 15.06
N LEU A 352 6.93 -4.43 15.45
CA LEU A 352 7.30 -4.31 16.87
C LEU A 352 6.40 -3.32 17.60
N GLU A 353 5.96 -2.24 16.95
CA GLU A 353 4.99 -1.30 17.53
C GLU A 353 3.64 -1.96 17.80
N THR A 354 3.17 -2.82 16.91
CA THR A 354 1.90 -3.54 17.09
C THR A 354 2.01 -4.58 18.19
N LEU A 355 3.10 -5.37 18.21
CA LEU A 355 3.40 -6.32 19.27
C LEU A 355 3.51 -5.63 20.63
N TRP A 356 4.22 -4.52 20.70
CA TRP A 356 4.38 -3.76 21.95
C TRP A 356 3.02 -3.27 22.49
N ASN A 357 2.13 -2.74 21.61
CA ASN A 357 0.80 -2.33 22.02
C ASN A 357 -0.07 -3.52 22.48
N ALA A 358 0.11 -4.69 21.88
CA ALA A 358 -0.57 -5.92 22.31
C ALA A 358 -0.04 -6.40 23.68
N HIS A 359 1.27 -6.40 23.91
CA HIS A 359 1.88 -6.72 25.20
C HIS A 359 1.45 -5.76 26.32
N GLN A 360 1.28 -4.47 26.00
CA GLN A 360 0.78 -3.46 26.95
C GLN A 360 -0.74 -3.54 27.20
N GLY A 361 -1.43 -4.52 26.60
CA GLY A 361 -2.88 -4.68 26.72
C GLY A 361 -3.70 -3.58 26.02
N ARG A 362 -3.05 -2.74 25.18
CA ARG A 362 -3.73 -1.69 24.41
C ARG A 362 -4.46 -2.26 23.20
N TYR A 363 -3.93 -3.34 22.62
CA TYR A 363 -4.55 -4.11 21.55
C TYR A 363 -4.93 -5.49 22.09
N ARG A 364 -6.13 -5.96 21.77
CA ARG A 364 -6.54 -7.32 22.07
C ARG A 364 -5.82 -8.29 21.14
N TRP A 365 -5.01 -9.19 21.71
CA TRP A 365 -4.19 -10.13 20.94
C TRP A 365 -4.97 -11.41 20.67
N LEU A 366 -5.21 -11.70 19.40
CA LEU A 366 -5.83 -12.92 18.90
C LEU A 366 -4.76 -13.74 18.18
N LYS A 367 -4.53 -14.97 18.61
CA LYS A 367 -3.49 -15.84 18.08
C LYS A 367 -4.10 -16.99 17.27
N LEU A 368 -3.56 -17.19 16.05
CA LEU A 368 -3.84 -18.33 15.19
C LEU A 368 -2.56 -19.16 15.06
N ALA A 369 -2.34 -20.05 16.02
CA ALA A 369 -1.07 -20.75 16.19
C ALA A 369 -0.78 -21.79 15.09
N ALA A 370 -1.81 -22.41 14.51
CA ALA A 370 -1.69 -23.50 13.56
C ALA A 370 -1.92 -23.04 12.12
N ARG A 371 -1.22 -23.65 11.16
CA ARG A 371 -1.57 -23.55 9.74
C ARG A 371 -2.92 -24.26 9.50
N HIS A 372 -3.63 -23.81 8.48
CA HIS A 372 -4.86 -24.49 8.05
C HIS A 372 -4.51 -25.85 7.42
N GLY A 373 -5.18 -26.92 7.86
CA GLY A 373 -4.92 -28.30 7.41
C GLY A 373 -3.69 -28.95 8.08
N ALA A 374 -3.09 -29.93 7.43
CA ALA A 374 -1.95 -30.70 7.92
C ALA A 374 -0.58 -30.04 7.64
N ALA A 375 -0.56 -28.81 7.12
CA ALA A 375 0.68 -28.15 6.71
C ALA A 375 1.56 -27.75 7.92
N VAL A 376 2.82 -28.18 7.90
CA VAL A 376 3.84 -27.90 8.92
C VAL A 376 4.71 -26.72 8.45
N LEU A 377 5.27 -25.95 9.40
CA LEU A 377 6.28 -24.94 9.08
C LEU A 377 7.53 -25.60 8.47
N PRO A 378 8.18 -24.95 7.50
CA PRO A 378 9.39 -25.51 6.89
C PRO A 378 10.54 -25.54 7.89
N GLU A 379 11.41 -26.55 7.76
CA GLU A 379 12.70 -26.56 8.42
C GLU A 379 13.62 -25.51 7.78
N ILE A 380 14.22 -24.64 8.60
CA ILE A 380 15.11 -23.58 8.14
C ILE A 380 16.54 -23.93 8.51
N GLY A 381 17.41 -24.13 7.50
CA GLY A 381 18.84 -24.37 7.67
C GLY A 381 19.66 -23.16 7.24
N LEU A 382 20.73 -22.88 7.97
CA LEU A 382 21.75 -21.89 7.60
C LEU A 382 22.90 -22.58 6.86
N ILE A 383 23.36 -21.98 5.78
CA ILE A 383 24.58 -22.38 5.06
C ILE A 383 25.63 -21.31 5.33
N ASP A 384 26.67 -21.69 6.10
CA ASP A 384 27.81 -20.81 6.37
C ASP A 384 28.69 -20.70 5.11
N LEU A 385 28.69 -19.53 4.48
CA LEU A 385 29.48 -19.26 3.28
C LEU A 385 31.00 -19.15 3.55
N ARG A 386 31.42 -19.09 4.82
CA ARG A 386 32.83 -19.13 5.19
C ARG A 386 33.36 -20.56 5.10
N GLU A 387 32.51 -21.55 5.37
CA GLU A 387 32.83 -22.98 5.29
C GLU A 387 32.56 -23.57 3.90
N CYS A 388 31.46 -23.13 3.29
CA CYS A 388 30.97 -23.60 1.99
C CYS A 388 30.78 -22.43 1.00
N PRO A 389 31.86 -21.71 0.61
CA PRO A 389 31.77 -20.61 -0.32
C PRO A 389 31.29 -21.09 -1.70
N PRO A 390 30.55 -20.28 -2.46
CA PRO A 390 30.29 -20.56 -3.87
C PRO A 390 31.60 -20.47 -4.67
N ASP A 391 31.65 -21.14 -5.82
CA ASP A 391 32.78 -21.06 -6.73
C ASP A 391 32.97 -19.59 -7.22
N PRO A 392 34.17 -19.19 -7.64
CA PRO A 392 34.42 -17.87 -8.17
C PRO A 392 33.44 -17.50 -9.29
N GLN A 393 32.83 -16.32 -9.15
CA GLN A 393 31.81 -15.77 -10.08
C GLN A 393 30.45 -16.52 -10.08
N THR A 394 30.19 -17.40 -9.15
CA THR A 394 28.89 -18.03 -8.91
C THR A 394 28.25 -17.54 -7.60
N TRP A 395 27.00 -17.87 -7.38
CA TRP A 395 26.20 -17.37 -6.25
C TRP A 395 25.61 -18.49 -5.40
N LEU A 396 25.52 -19.69 -5.95
CA LEU A 396 24.93 -20.85 -5.28
C LEU A 396 26.03 -21.73 -4.70
N SER A 397 26.03 -21.90 -3.38
CA SER A 397 26.92 -22.83 -2.69
C SER A 397 26.60 -24.29 -3.03
N GLN A 398 27.55 -25.19 -2.85
CA GLN A 398 27.39 -26.60 -3.15
C GLN A 398 26.18 -27.23 -2.40
N PRO A 399 25.94 -26.96 -1.07
CA PRO A 399 24.79 -27.52 -0.38
C PRO A 399 23.45 -27.05 -0.97
N LEU A 400 23.35 -25.78 -1.42
CA LEU A 400 22.13 -25.27 -2.03
C LEU A 400 21.91 -25.89 -3.43
N ARG A 401 22.97 -26.03 -4.23
CA ARG A 401 22.89 -26.71 -5.55
C ARG A 401 22.41 -28.15 -5.41
N GLN A 402 22.95 -28.88 -4.40
CA GLN A 402 22.52 -30.25 -4.11
C GLN A 402 21.03 -30.31 -3.75
N ALA A 403 20.57 -29.43 -2.85
CA ALA A 403 19.15 -29.38 -2.44
C ALA A 403 18.21 -29.06 -3.61
N ILE A 404 18.62 -28.19 -4.56
CA ILE A 404 17.86 -27.91 -5.79
C ILE A 404 17.76 -29.18 -6.66
N GLY A 405 18.90 -29.88 -6.87
CA GLY A 405 18.92 -31.10 -7.65
C GLY A 405 18.06 -32.21 -7.06
N GLU A 406 18.09 -32.40 -5.75
CA GLU A 406 17.24 -33.35 -5.03
C GLU A 406 15.74 -33.01 -5.17
N THR A 407 15.40 -31.71 -5.11
CA THR A 407 14.03 -31.23 -5.26
C THR A 407 13.50 -31.48 -6.69
N LEU A 408 14.32 -31.17 -7.69
CA LEU A 408 14.01 -31.48 -9.10
C LEU A 408 13.81 -32.96 -9.35
N ALA A 409 14.68 -33.82 -8.77
CA ALA A 409 14.58 -35.26 -8.91
C ALA A 409 13.27 -35.84 -8.35
N ARG A 410 12.65 -35.16 -7.36
CA ARG A 410 11.33 -35.50 -6.82
C ARG A 410 10.15 -34.93 -7.62
N GLY A 411 10.41 -34.18 -8.70
CA GLY A 411 9.38 -33.46 -9.46
C GLY A 411 8.73 -32.33 -8.68
N GLU A 412 9.46 -31.72 -7.75
CA GLU A 412 9.03 -30.63 -6.90
C GLU A 412 9.65 -29.31 -7.35
N GLN A 413 9.16 -28.21 -6.79
CA GLN A 413 9.56 -26.87 -7.21
C GLN A 413 10.46 -26.20 -6.19
N SER A 414 11.38 -25.35 -6.70
CA SER A 414 12.28 -24.53 -5.91
C SER A 414 12.04 -23.04 -6.16
N LEU A 415 12.10 -22.23 -5.10
CA LEU A 415 12.13 -20.76 -5.15
C LEU A 415 13.50 -20.28 -4.69
N LEU A 416 14.22 -19.59 -5.56
CA LEU A 416 15.46 -18.89 -5.20
C LEU A 416 15.15 -17.44 -4.96
N PHE A 417 15.27 -17.03 -3.71
CA PHE A 417 14.90 -15.71 -3.23
C PHE A 417 16.11 -14.80 -3.08
N LEU A 418 16.02 -13.61 -3.67
CA LEU A 418 16.99 -12.53 -3.50
C LEU A 418 16.34 -11.34 -2.79
N ASN A 419 16.92 -10.92 -1.67
CA ASN A 419 16.49 -9.71 -0.96
C ASN A 419 17.01 -8.46 -1.70
N ARG A 420 16.27 -7.94 -2.67
CA ARG A 420 16.71 -6.90 -3.61
C ARG A 420 16.48 -5.44 -3.17
N ARG A 421 16.18 -5.14 -1.92
CA ARG A 421 16.15 -3.72 -1.52
C ARG A 421 17.57 -3.20 -1.32
N GLY A 422 18.18 -2.65 -2.41
CA GLY A 422 19.34 -1.81 -2.36
C GLY A 422 20.58 -2.25 -3.15
N TYR A 423 20.67 -3.48 -3.67
CA TYR A 423 21.82 -3.94 -4.42
C TYR A 423 21.44 -4.73 -5.67
N ALA A 424 20.98 -4.01 -6.66
CA ALA A 424 21.17 -4.47 -8.03
C ALA A 424 22.70 -4.49 -8.33
N PRO A 425 23.18 -5.29 -9.29
CA PRO A 425 24.61 -5.32 -9.60
C PRO A 425 25.10 -3.92 -9.93
N VAL A 426 25.81 -3.34 -8.96
CA VAL A 426 26.42 -2.02 -9.11
C VAL A 426 27.54 -2.14 -10.10
N VAL A 427 27.57 -1.26 -11.07
CA VAL A 427 28.69 -1.22 -12.00
C VAL A 427 29.83 -0.42 -11.39
N LEU A 428 30.95 -1.08 -11.17
CA LEU A 428 32.17 -0.45 -10.69
C LEU A 428 33.37 -0.73 -11.62
N CYS A 429 34.35 0.16 -11.56
CA CYS A 429 35.61 -0.02 -12.26
C CYS A 429 36.56 -0.94 -11.47
N ARG A 430 37.04 -2.03 -12.07
CA ARG A 430 38.03 -2.93 -11.43
C ARG A 430 39.37 -2.24 -11.17
N ALA A 431 39.73 -1.25 -11.98
CA ALA A 431 41.04 -0.60 -11.91
C ALA A 431 41.12 0.42 -10.77
N CYS A 432 40.05 1.22 -10.53
CA CYS A 432 40.10 2.31 -9.56
C CYS A 432 38.98 2.24 -8.50
N GLY A 433 38.06 1.28 -8.57
CA GLY A 433 36.95 1.16 -7.63
C GLY A 433 35.82 2.19 -7.84
N HIS A 434 35.92 3.04 -8.89
CA HIS A 434 34.89 4.04 -9.16
C HIS A 434 33.54 3.37 -9.43
N ARG A 435 32.49 3.85 -8.75
CA ARG A 435 31.10 3.40 -8.93
C ARG A 435 30.35 4.35 -9.84
N LEU A 436 29.64 3.80 -10.82
CA LEU A 436 28.84 4.64 -11.71
C LEU A 436 27.55 5.06 -11.01
N THR A 437 27.32 6.37 -10.95
CA THR A 437 26.11 7.00 -10.42
C THR A 437 25.34 7.73 -11.51
N ALA A 438 24.06 7.98 -11.28
CA ALA A 438 23.29 8.82 -12.18
C ALA A 438 23.67 10.30 -11.97
N PRO A 439 23.59 11.17 -13.02
CA PRO A 439 24.02 12.57 -12.93
C PRO A 439 23.23 13.41 -11.93
N ASP A 440 21.99 13.02 -11.65
CA ASP A 440 21.01 13.75 -10.85
C ASP A 440 20.80 13.15 -9.46
N THR A 441 21.60 12.11 -9.10
CA THR A 441 21.50 11.44 -7.80
C THR A 441 22.80 10.71 -7.44
N ASP A 442 23.03 10.49 -6.14
CA ASP A 442 24.09 9.60 -5.65
C ASP A 442 23.73 8.11 -5.76
N SER A 443 22.59 7.80 -6.34
CA SER A 443 22.17 6.42 -6.55
C SER A 443 22.99 5.76 -7.65
N TRP A 444 23.40 4.53 -7.38
CA TRP A 444 24.25 3.78 -8.31
C TRP A 444 23.48 3.31 -9.53
N LEU A 445 24.18 3.27 -10.66
CA LEU A 445 23.66 2.70 -11.89
C LEU A 445 23.81 1.18 -11.90
N VAL A 446 22.76 0.53 -12.39
CA VAL A 446 22.60 -0.91 -12.47
C VAL A 446 22.62 -1.34 -13.91
N GLU A 447 23.35 -2.38 -14.24
CA GLU A 447 23.35 -2.96 -15.58
C GLU A 447 22.13 -3.86 -15.79
N HIS A 448 21.23 -3.45 -16.70
CA HIS A 448 20.15 -4.28 -17.21
C HIS A 448 20.64 -5.07 -18.41
N ARG A 449 20.99 -6.30 -18.21
CA ARG A 449 21.69 -7.12 -19.21
C ARG A 449 20.85 -7.35 -20.47
N TYR A 450 19.53 -7.54 -20.34
CA TYR A 450 18.66 -7.72 -21.51
C TYR A 450 18.58 -6.50 -22.41
N THR A 451 18.80 -5.31 -21.88
CA THR A 451 18.81 -4.06 -22.66
C THR A 451 20.20 -3.53 -22.93
N GLY A 452 21.24 -4.05 -22.27
CA GLY A 452 22.62 -3.56 -22.33
C GLY A 452 22.80 -2.13 -21.80
N ARG A 453 21.83 -1.64 -21.00
CA ARG A 453 21.83 -0.26 -20.50
C ARG A 453 22.05 -0.23 -18.99
N LEU A 454 22.67 0.86 -18.57
CA LEU A 454 22.74 1.21 -17.16
C LEU A 454 21.51 2.01 -16.78
N VAL A 455 20.83 1.67 -15.68
CA VAL A 455 19.60 2.29 -15.22
C VAL A 455 19.71 2.68 -13.75
N CYS A 456 19.27 3.87 -13.41
CA CYS A 456 19.03 4.30 -12.05
C CYS A 456 17.58 3.96 -11.66
N HIS A 457 17.37 3.01 -10.74
CA HIS A 457 16.02 2.65 -10.31
C HIS A 457 15.29 3.72 -9.50
N LEU A 458 16.04 4.70 -8.96
CA LEU A 458 15.46 5.80 -8.20
C LEU A 458 14.87 6.90 -9.09
N THR A 459 15.53 7.21 -10.23
CA THR A 459 15.15 8.33 -11.09
C THR A 459 14.64 7.90 -12.46
N GLY A 460 14.84 6.63 -12.83
CA GLY A 460 14.58 6.14 -14.18
C GLY A 460 15.62 6.58 -15.22
N PHE A 461 16.70 7.31 -14.81
CA PHE A 461 17.78 7.67 -15.71
C PHE A 461 18.40 6.41 -16.33
N SER A 462 18.65 6.46 -17.65
CA SER A 462 19.20 5.32 -18.38
C SER A 462 20.23 5.79 -19.40
N MET A 463 21.39 5.12 -19.42
CA MET A 463 22.47 5.39 -20.38
C MET A 463 23.08 4.08 -20.90
N PRO A 464 23.71 4.09 -22.09
CA PRO A 464 24.51 2.95 -22.51
C PRO A 464 25.73 2.78 -21.59
N LYS A 465 26.21 1.53 -21.45
CA LYS A 465 27.43 1.26 -20.67
C LYS A 465 28.64 1.90 -21.36
N PRO A 466 29.40 2.74 -20.64
CA PRO A 466 30.65 3.31 -21.21
C PRO A 466 31.66 2.23 -21.50
N LYS A 467 32.45 2.39 -22.56
CA LYS A 467 33.58 1.47 -22.88
C LYS A 467 34.75 1.65 -21.94
N ALA A 468 34.98 2.89 -21.48
CA ALA A 468 36.05 3.21 -20.54
C ALA A 468 35.48 3.79 -19.23
N CYS A 469 36.20 3.64 -18.15
CA CYS A 469 35.86 4.22 -16.87
C CYS A 469 35.90 5.76 -16.93
N PRO A 470 34.85 6.49 -16.57
CA PRO A 470 34.86 7.96 -16.62
C PRO A 470 35.80 8.60 -15.61
N SER A 471 36.25 7.85 -14.59
CA SER A 471 37.16 8.35 -13.57
C SER A 471 38.64 8.12 -13.89
N CYS A 472 39.03 6.94 -14.38
CA CYS A 472 40.43 6.60 -14.61
C CYS A 472 40.78 6.28 -16.07
N GLY A 473 39.81 6.27 -16.98
CA GLY A 473 40.02 6.00 -18.40
C GLY A 473 40.28 4.53 -18.77
N ALA A 474 40.33 3.61 -17.80
CA ALA A 474 40.60 2.21 -18.07
C ALA A 474 39.49 1.60 -18.92
N GLU A 475 39.83 1.00 -20.05
CA GLU A 475 38.90 0.34 -20.96
C GLU A 475 38.50 -1.04 -20.42
N ASP A 476 37.29 -1.46 -20.75
CA ASP A 476 36.68 -2.76 -20.35
C ASP A 476 36.81 -3.10 -18.85
N SER A 477 36.98 -2.08 -18.01
CA SER A 477 37.17 -2.20 -16.58
C SER A 477 35.88 -2.16 -15.76
N LEU A 478 34.76 -1.75 -16.40
CA LEU A 478 33.47 -1.60 -15.75
C LEU A 478 32.75 -2.94 -15.66
N VAL A 479 32.61 -3.43 -14.43
CA VAL A 479 32.00 -4.74 -14.15
C VAL A 479 30.83 -4.60 -13.20
N PRO A 480 29.75 -5.33 -13.44
CA PRO A 480 28.67 -5.43 -12.48
C PRO A 480 29.07 -6.34 -11.31
N VAL A 481 28.83 -5.89 -10.08
CA VAL A 481 29.18 -6.61 -8.85
C VAL A 481 27.93 -6.84 -8.00
N GLY A 482 27.73 -8.07 -7.56
CA GLY A 482 26.62 -8.53 -6.74
C GLY A 482 25.69 -9.52 -7.47
N PRO A 483 24.93 -10.35 -6.71
CA PRO A 483 23.97 -11.27 -7.29
C PRO A 483 22.77 -10.51 -7.85
N GLY A 484 22.60 -10.51 -9.16
CA GLY A 484 21.34 -10.10 -9.80
C GLY A 484 20.48 -11.33 -10.08
N VAL A 485 19.17 -11.17 -10.14
CA VAL A 485 18.24 -12.29 -10.47
C VAL A 485 18.61 -12.96 -11.79
N GLU A 486 19.06 -12.19 -12.76
CA GLU A 486 19.44 -12.64 -14.09
C GLU A 486 20.69 -13.52 -14.04
N ARG A 487 21.67 -13.17 -13.20
CA ARG A 487 22.89 -13.97 -13.01
C ARG A 487 22.65 -15.26 -12.27
N VAL A 488 21.80 -15.21 -11.25
CA VAL A 488 21.39 -16.42 -10.54
C VAL A 488 20.61 -17.34 -11.48
N GLU A 489 19.74 -16.77 -12.32
CA GLU A 489 19.01 -17.57 -13.32
C GLU A 489 19.94 -18.19 -14.37
N GLU A 490 20.94 -17.45 -14.85
CA GLU A 490 21.95 -18.00 -15.77
C GLU A 490 22.74 -19.15 -15.16
N GLU A 491 23.17 -18.98 -13.92
CA GLU A 491 23.85 -20.06 -13.17
C GLU A 491 22.93 -21.28 -13.03
N VAL A 492 21.67 -21.08 -12.67
CA VAL A 492 20.66 -22.15 -12.57
C VAL A 492 20.47 -22.87 -13.88
N ARG A 493 20.37 -22.16 -15.02
CA ARG A 493 20.24 -22.77 -16.35
C ARG A 493 21.47 -23.57 -16.77
N GLN A 494 22.66 -23.13 -16.37
CA GLN A 494 23.89 -23.85 -16.63
C GLN A 494 23.99 -25.14 -15.80
N LEU A 495 23.60 -25.05 -14.51
CA LEU A 495 23.65 -26.19 -13.60
C LEU A 495 22.53 -27.20 -13.84
N PHE A 496 21.36 -26.72 -14.25
CA PHE A 496 20.15 -27.55 -14.44
C PHE A 496 19.51 -27.28 -15.81
N PRO A 497 20.17 -27.64 -16.92
CA PRO A 497 19.73 -27.30 -18.28
C PRO A 497 18.39 -27.91 -18.67
N GLN A 498 17.91 -28.94 -17.96
CA GLN A 498 16.61 -29.56 -18.21
C GLN A 498 15.47 -28.94 -17.39
N ALA A 499 15.78 -28.08 -16.41
CA ALA A 499 14.78 -27.44 -15.58
C ALA A 499 14.11 -26.25 -16.30
N ARG A 500 12.81 -26.15 -16.17
CA ARG A 500 12.04 -24.99 -16.64
C ARG A 500 12.20 -23.86 -15.63
N THR A 501 12.94 -22.84 -16.01
CA THR A 501 13.28 -21.71 -15.13
C THR A 501 12.50 -20.47 -15.50
N ALA A 502 12.19 -19.63 -14.52
CA ALA A 502 11.59 -18.31 -14.74
C ALA A 502 12.14 -17.29 -13.73
N VAL A 503 12.04 -16.00 -14.10
CA VAL A 503 12.40 -14.87 -13.23
C VAL A 503 11.17 -14.06 -12.90
N PHE A 504 10.98 -13.77 -11.61
CA PHE A 504 9.92 -12.90 -11.13
C PHE A 504 10.53 -11.66 -10.44
N SER A 505 10.69 -10.61 -11.19
CA SER A 505 11.18 -9.30 -10.72
C SER A 505 10.35 -8.17 -11.32
N SER A 506 10.46 -6.96 -10.77
CA SER A 506 9.78 -5.77 -11.33
C SER A 506 10.19 -5.45 -12.77
N ASP A 507 11.36 -5.93 -13.21
CA ASP A 507 11.89 -5.66 -14.53
C ASP A 507 11.40 -6.66 -15.57
N THR A 508 11.18 -7.92 -15.15
CA THR A 508 10.72 -9.00 -16.03
C THR A 508 9.19 -9.07 -16.10
N VAL A 509 8.50 -8.48 -15.13
CA VAL A 509 7.05 -8.51 -14.99
C VAL A 509 6.52 -7.08 -14.85
N PRO A 510 6.38 -6.34 -15.97
CA PRO A 510 6.07 -4.90 -15.94
C PRO A 510 4.61 -4.61 -15.59
N ASP A 511 3.71 -5.58 -15.69
CA ASP A 511 2.28 -5.38 -15.45
C ASP A 511 1.62 -6.53 -14.68
N GLY A 512 0.47 -6.26 -14.10
CA GLY A 512 -0.27 -7.24 -13.29
C GLY A 512 -0.81 -8.44 -14.09
N LYS A 513 -0.90 -8.36 -15.41
CA LYS A 513 -1.34 -9.48 -16.26
C LYS A 513 -0.21 -10.49 -16.44
N SER A 514 0.99 -10.00 -16.75
CA SER A 514 2.21 -10.83 -16.86
C SER A 514 2.55 -11.48 -15.52
N ALA A 515 2.38 -10.74 -14.39
CA ALA A 515 2.56 -11.30 -13.05
C ALA A 515 1.61 -12.49 -12.81
N ARG A 516 0.34 -12.33 -13.13
CA ARG A 516 -0.67 -13.40 -12.99
C ARG A 516 -0.36 -14.62 -13.81
N ALA A 517 0.00 -14.44 -15.07
CA ALA A 517 0.36 -15.55 -15.96
C ALA A 517 1.53 -16.38 -15.38
N LEU A 518 2.59 -15.70 -14.91
CA LEU A 518 3.74 -16.37 -14.30
C LEU A 518 3.39 -17.12 -13.02
N ILE A 519 2.57 -16.51 -12.15
CA ILE A 519 2.09 -17.12 -10.92
C ILE A 519 1.24 -18.35 -11.21
N GLN A 520 0.38 -18.27 -12.22
CA GLN A 520 -0.45 -19.40 -12.65
C GLN A 520 0.41 -20.55 -13.20
N SER A 521 1.37 -20.25 -14.07
CA SER A 521 2.32 -21.25 -14.60
C SER A 521 3.12 -21.94 -13.49
N MET A 522 3.51 -21.19 -12.43
CA MET A 522 4.15 -21.78 -11.26
C MET A 522 3.18 -22.68 -10.47
N ALA A 523 1.94 -22.27 -10.28
CA ALA A 523 0.92 -23.04 -9.57
C ALA A 523 0.55 -24.33 -10.34
N ASP A 524 0.49 -24.27 -11.66
CA ASP A 524 0.18 -25.41 -12.55
C ASP A 524 1.36 -26.39 -12.70
N GLY A 525 2.54 -26.02 -12.20
CA GLY A 525 3.73 -26.84 -12.24
C GLY A 525 4.46 -26.80 -13.58
N GLU A 526 4.29 -25.74 -14.37
CA GLU A 526 5.01 -25.52 -15.61
C GLU A 526 6.42 -24.95 -15.41
N ILE A 527 6.74 -24.46 -14.20
CA ILE A 527 8.02 -23.91 -13.79
C ILE A 527 8.58 -24.80 -12.68
N ASP A 528 9.83 -25.22 -12.79
CA ASP A 528 10.52 -26.06 -11.81
C ASP A 528 11.33 -25.21 -10.83
N ILE A 529 12.00 -24.15 -11.33
CA ILE A 529 12.79 -23.23 -10.51
C ILE A 529 12.38 -21.78 -10.80
N LEU A 530 11.90 -21.08 -9.77
CA LEU A 530 11.59 -19.67 -9.85
C LEU A 530 12.68 -18.85 -9.15
N VAL A 531 13.35 -17.95 -9.89
CA VAL A 531 14.26 -16.97 -9.30
C VAL A 531 13.51 -15.67 -9.08
N ALA A 532 13.43 -15.19 -7.85
CA ALA A 532 12.52 -14.10 -7.56
C ALA A 532 13.02 -13.11 -6.50
N THR A 533 12.50 -11.89 -6.58
CA THR A 533 12.65 -10.86 -5.55
C THR A 533 11.42 -10.82 -4.63
N GLN A 534 11.30 -9.78 -3.82
CA GLN A 534 10.24 -9.60 -2.82
C GLN A 534 8.80 -9.81 -3.33
N ALA A 535 8.54 -9.61 -4.63
CA ALA A 535 7.22 -9.78 -5.20
C ALA A 535 6.68 -11.22 -5.07
N ALA A 536 7.54 -12.23 -5.19
CA ALA A 536 7.15 -13.63 -5.05
C ALA A 536 6.95 -14.09 -3.60
N ALA A 537 7.51 -13.36 -2.63
CA ALA A 537 7.33 -13.69 -1.21
C ALA A 537 5.91 -13.42 -0.71
N LYS A 538 5.08 -12.69 -1.47
CA LYS A 538 3.77 -12.19 -1.03
C LYS A 538 2.60 -12.89 -1.72
N GLY A 539 1.63 -13.34 -0.93
CA GLY A 539 0.26 -13.63 -1.36
C GLY A 539 -0.02 -14.88 -2.22
N HIS A 540 1.00 -15.61 -2.71
CA HIS A 540 0.79 -16.70 -3.68
C HIS A 540 0.90 -18.09 -3.05
N ASN A 541 0.13 -19.03 -3.57
CA ASN A 541 0.16 -20.44 -3.15
C ASN A 541 0.75 -21.29 -4.27
N PHE A 542 1.85 -21.99 -3.98
CA PHE A 542 2.52 -22.90 -4.91
C PHE A 542 2.50 -24.32 -4.32
N PRO A 543 1.58 -25.19 -4.74
CA PRO A 543 1.36 -26.49 -4.09
C PRO A 543 2.57 -27.45 -4.15
N ARG A 544 3.44 -27.30 -5.16
CA ARG A 544 4.61 -28.15 -5.37
C ARG A 544 5.91 -27.55 -4.83
N LEU A 545 5.86 -26.33 -4.23
CA LEU A 545 7.03 -25.65 -3.73
C LEU A 545 7.46 -26.24 -2.38
N THR A 546 8.57 -26.99 -2.38
CA THR A 546 9.12 -27.66 -1.20
C THR A 546 10.47 -27.09 -0.79
N LEU A 547 11.20 -26.39 -1.67
CA LEU A 547 12.46 -25.75 -1.36
C LEU A 547 12.42 -24.24 -1.58
N VAL A 548 12.85 -23.49 -0.56
CA VAL A 548 13.18 -22.07 -0.69
C VAL A 548 14.67 -21.87 -0.39
N GLY A 549 15.42 -21.38 -1.36
CA GLY A 549 16.82 -20.98 -1.22
C GLY A 549 16.97 -19.47 -1.15
N VAL A 550 17.47 -18.94 -0.05
CA VAL A 550 17.83 -17.51 0.05
C VAL A 550 19.29 -17.36 -0.34
N VAL A 551 19.53 -16.65 -1.45
CA VAL A 551 20.87 -16.56 -2.06
C VAL A 551 21.84 -15.68 -1.24
N ASP A 552 21.34 -14.63 -0.61
CA ASP A 552 22.09 -13.75 0.30
C ASP A 552 21.17 -13.27 1.41
N ALA A 553 21.28 -13.87 2.58
CA ALA A 553 20.49 -13.53 3.76
C ALA A 553 21.00 -12.26 4.48
N ASP A 554 22.28 -11.90 4.28
CA ASP A 554 22.92 -10.77 4.96
C ASP A 554 22.55 -9.41 4.34
N LEU A 555 22.05 -9.42 3.13
CA LEU A 555 21.88 -8.21 2.32
C LEU A 555 21.00 -7.14 3.00
N GLY A 556 19.96 -7.56 3.71
CA GLY A 556 19.08 -6.68 4.46
C GLY A 556 19.64 -6.25 5.82
N LEU A 557 20.65 -6.95 6.35
CA LEU A 557 21.25 -6.71 7.66
C LEU A 557 22.39 -5.69 7.60
N ARG A 558 22.91 -5.43 6.40
CA ARG A 558 24.01 -4.49 6.17
C ARG A 558 23.45 -3.09 5.94
N GLY A 559 23.73 -2.17 6.86
CA GLY A 559 23.34 -0.75 6.72
C GLY A 559 22.91 -0.12 8.02
N GLY A 560 22.90 1.22 8.07
CA GLY A 560 22.55 1.99 9.26
C GLY A 560 21.03 2.24 9.41
N ASP A 561 20.17 1.42 8.81
CA ASP A 561 18.73 1.55 8.99
C ASP A 561 18.30 0.93 10.33
N LEU A 562 17.70 1.73 11.18
CA LEU A 562 17.24 1.33 12.52
C LEU A 562 16.22 0.17 12.51
N ARG A 563 15.63 -0.14 11.37
CA ARG A 563 14.66 -1.24 11.19
C ARG A 563 15.21 -2.40 10.35
N ALA A 564 16.50 -2.44 10.09
CA ALA A 564 17.12 -3.44 9.23
C ALA A 564 16.84 -4.86 9.72
N ALA A 565 17.04 -5.12 11.01
CA ALA A 565 16.84 -6.44 11.63
C ALA A 565 15.37 -6.88 11.53
N GLU A 566 14.44 -6.02 11.95
CA GLU A 566 13.00 -6.27 11.89
C GLU A 566 12.53 -6.58 10.46
N ARG A 567 12.89 -5.74 9.49
CA ARG A 567 12.49 -5.94 8.09
C ARG A 567 13.08 -7.19 7.47
N THR A 568 14.34 -7.48 7.80
CA THR A 568 15.00 -8.69 7.28
C THR A 568 14.35 -9.93 7.86
N TYR A 569 14.10 -9.94 9.18
CA TYR A 569 13.34 -11.02 9.81
C TYR A 569 11.98 -11.25 9.14
N GLN A 570 11.17 -10.19 8.99
CA GLN A 570 9.85 -10.25 8.39
C GLN A 570 9.88 -10.79 6.95
N LEU A 571 10.82 -10.29 6.15
CA LEU A 571 10.96 -10.68 4.75
C LEU A 571 11.41 -12.13 4.60
N LEU A 572 12.43 -12.53 5.36
CA LEU A 572 12.94 -13.90 5.31
C LEU A 572 11.93 -14.91 5.88
N ALA A 573 11.24 -14.58 6.96
CA ALA A 573 10.16 -15.39 7.51
C ALA A 573 8.99 -15.58 6.51
N GLN A 574 8.64 -14.54 5.77
CA GLN A 574 7.64 -14.64 4.71
C GLN A 574 8.10 -15.50 3.54
N ALA A 575 9.33 -15.32 3.08
CA ALA A 575 9.87 -16.07 1.96
C ALA A 575 10.01 -17.55 2.32
N THR A 576 10.63 -17.86 3.45
CA THR A 576 10.82 -19.25 3.94
C THR A 576 9.48 -19.94 4.21
N GLY A 577 8.53 -19.20 4.80
CA GLY A 577 7.17 -19.68 5.05
C GLY A 577 6.37 -20.09 3.80
N ARG A 578 6.90 -19.90 2.58
CA ARG A 578 6.30 -20.41 1.34
C ARG A 578 6.57 -21.88 1.10
N ALA A 579 7.70 -22.41 1.59
CA ALA A 579 8.02 -23.81 1.44
C ALA A 579 7.09 -24.71 2.28
N GLY A 580 6.72 -25.85 1.70
CA GLY A 580 5.90 -26.86 2.37
C GLY A 580 4.45 -26.40 2.57
N ARG A 581 3.58 -26.87 1.71
CA ARG A 581 2.13 -26.72 1.83
C ARG A 581 1.46 -28.03 1.46
N ALA A 582 0.23 -28.18 1.88
CA ALA A 582 -0.51 -29.44 1.80
C ALA A 582 0.23 -30.55 2.59
N ASP A 583 0.42 -31.71 2.01
CA ASP A 583 0.94 -32.88 2.70
C ASP A 583 2.48 -33.04 2.56
N LYS A 584 3.17 -32.02 1.99
CA LYS A 584 4.62 -32.10 1.75
C LYS A 584 5.39 -31.18 2.69
N PRO A 585 6.36 -31.72 3.46
CA PRO A 585 7.23 -30.91 4.29
C PRO A 585 8.08 -29.97 3.42
N GLY A 586 8.24 -28.73 3.87
CA GLY A 586 9.06 -27.73 3.21
C GLY A 586 10.44 -27.61 3.88
N ARG A 587 11.42 -27.20 3.09
CA ARG A 587 12.77 -26.86 3.57
C ARG A 587 13.14 -25.47 3.06
N ALA A 588 13.77 -24.67 3.91
CA ALA A 588 14.37 -23.40 3.53
C ALA A 588 15.85 -23.40 3.85
N LEU A 589 16.68 -22.95 2.92
CA LEU A 589 18.13 -22.84 3.09
C LEU A 589 18.56 -21.39 2.87
N LEU A 590 19.22 -20.81 3.89
CA LEU A 590 19.68 -19.42 3.87
C LEU A 590 21.20 -19.39 3.78
N GLN A 591 21.73 -18.89 2.68
CA GLN A 591 23.17 -18.63 2.53
C GLN A 591 23.56 -17.35 3.26
N THR A 592 24.55 -17.39 4.11
CA THR A 592 24.99 -16.25 4.93
C THR A 592 26.50 -16.30 5.23
N TRP A 593 27.11 -15.12 5.33
CA TRP A 593 28.45 -14.90 5.84
C TRP A 593 28.49 -14.67 7.35
N THR A 594 27.31 -14.47 7.97
CA THR A 594 27.16 -14.15 9.39
C THR A 594 26.11 -15.06 10.04
N PRO A 595 26.32 -16.40 10.05
CA PRO A 595 25.31 -17.33 10.59
C PRO A 595 25.01 -17.11 12.07
N GLU A 596 25.89 -16.48 12.83
CA GLU A 596 25.73 -16.11 14.24
C GLU A 596 24.79 -14.89 14.46
N HIS A 597 24.36 -14.21 13.40
CA HIS A 597 23.51 -13.04 13.53
C HIS A 597 22.17 -13.40 14.20
N PRO A 598 21.70 -12.64 15.25
CA PRO A 598 20.51 -12.99 16.03
C PRO A 598 19.26 -13.21 15.17
N VAL A 599 19.06 -12.41 14.12
CA VAL A 599 17.95 -12.54 13.16
C VAL A 599 17.95 -13.93 12.51
N LEU A 600 19.11 -14.38 12.05
CA LEU A 600 19.26 -15.66 11.33
C LEU A 600 19.13 -16.85 12.28
N GLN A 601 19.70 -16.74 13.47
CA GLN A 601 19.57 -17.75 14.52
C GLN A 601 18.11 -17.92 14.96
N ALA A 602 17.38 -16.83 15.18
CA ALA A 602 15.97 -16.88 15.54
C ALA A 602 15.10 -17.49 14.43
N LEU A 603 15.40 -17.18 13.15
CA LEU A 603 14.74 -17.79 12.00
C LEU A 603 14.98 -19.29 11.93
N ALA A 604 16.24 -19.73 12.08
CA ALA A 604 16.61 -21.14 12.03
C ALA A 604 16.00 -21.94 13.20
N ALA A 605 15.93 -21.34 14.38
CA ALA A 605 15.30 -21.95 15.55
C ALA A 605 13.76 -21.94 15.48
N GLY A 606 13.17 -21.15 14.55
CA GLY A 606 11.72 -20.92 14.54
C GLY A 606 11.22 -20.12 15.75
N ASP A 607 12.11 -19.41 16.43
CA ASP A 607 11.84 -18.66 17.67
C ASP A 607 11.70 -17.16 17.40
N ARG A 608 10.50 -16.77 16.98
CA ARG A 608 10.14 -15.37 16.75
C ARG A 608 10.21 -14.56 18.05
N ASP A 609 9.80 -15.16 19.14
CA ASP A 609 9.65 -14.43 20.40
C ASP A 609 11.03 -14.04 20.96
N ALA A 610 12.05 -14.91 20.82
CA ALA A 610 13.43 -14.56 21.16
C ALA A 610 13.98 -13.39 20.32
N PHE A 611 13.68 -13.36 19.01
CA PHE A 611 14.04 -12.22 18.15
C PHE A 611 13.36 -10.93 18.62
N VAL A 612 12.05 -10.97 18.88
CA VAL A 612 11.27 -9.81 19.32
C VAL A 612 11.79 -9.27 20.65
N GLU A 613 12.07 -10.14 21.60
CA GLU A 613 12.61 -9.76 22.91
C GLU A 613 13.98 -9.07 22.79
N ALA A 614 14.90 -9.65 22.03
CA ALA A 614 16.23 -9.08 21.80
C ALA A 614 16.16 -7.70 21.12
N GLU A 615 15.40 -7.58 20.03
CA GLU A 615 15.24 -6.33 19.28
C GLU A 615 14.52 -5.25 20.10
N MET A 616 13.54 -5.64 20.92
CA MET A 616 12.85 -4.72 21.82
C MET A 616 13.80 -4.18 22.91
N ALA A 617 14.64 -5.02 23.47
CA ALA A 617 15.64 -4.59 24.48
C ALA A 617 16.65 -3.60 23.89
N GLU A 618 17.13 -3.83 22.67
CA GLU A 618 18.01 -2.88 21.98
C GLU A 618 17.33 -1.55 21.71
N ARG A 619 16.07 -1.55 21.27
CA ARG A 619 15.30 -0.33 21.03
C ARG A 619 14.97 0.44 22.30
N GLU A 620 14.71 -0.26 23.40
CA GLU A 620 14.50 0.36 24.70
C GLU A 620 15.77 1.06 25.18
N ALA A 621 16.92 0.38 25.13
CA ALA A 621 18.21 0.95 25.50
C ALA A 621 18.58 2.20 24.68
N ALA A 622 18.19 2.24 23.40
CA ALA A 622 18.43 3.35 22.49
C ALA A 622 17.29 4.40 22.45
N SER A 623 16.23 4.24 23.24
CA SER A 623 15.01 5.07 23.20
C SER A 623 14.43 5.22 21.78
N LEU A 624 14.40 4.11 21.03
CA LEU A 624 13.84 4.04 19.68
C LEU A 624 12.38 3.53 19.69
N PRO A 625 11.59 3.76 18.65
CA PRO A 625 10.24 3.20 18.58
C PRO A 625 10.24 1.66 18.73
N PRO A 626 9.34 1.10 19.55
CA PRO A 626 8.16 1.70 20.18
C PRO A 626 8.40 2.42 21.53
N HIS A 627 9.59 2.38 22.10
CA HIS A 627 9.91 2.95 23.42
C HIS A 627 10.11 4.48 23.37
N GLY A 628 10.57 4.99 22.24
CA GLY A 628 10.71 6.42 21.96
C GLY A 628 9.89 6.85 20.74
N ARG A 629 10.10 8.09 20.31
CA ARG A 629 9.51 8.69 19.12
C ARG A 629 10.58 9.33 18.25
N LEU A 630 10.37 9.29 16.94
CA LEU A 630 11.29 9.87 15.97
C LEU A 630 10.56 10.85 15.06
N ALA A 631 11.27 11.86 14.58
CA ALA A 631 10.85 12.65 13.44
C ALA A 631 12.07 13.02 12.59
N ALA A 632 11.92 12.97 11.27
CA ALA A 632 12.94 13.42 10.34
C ALA A 632 12.49 14.71 9.64
N LEU A 633 13.35 15.72 9.63
CA LEU A 633 13.20 16.93 8.84
C LEU A 633 14.11 16.81 7.63
N ILE A 634 13.53 16.78 6.44
CA ILE A 634 14.25 16.58 5.18
C ILE A 634 14.13 17.86 4.35
N LEU A 635 15.26 18.53 4.15
CA LEU A 635 15.38 19.72 3.32
C LEU A 635 15.84 19.33 1.92
N SER A 636 15.26 19.88 0.88
CA SER A 636 15.70 19.63 -0.50
C SER A 636 15.56 20.85 -1.38
N SER A 637 16.59 21.14 -2.20
CA SER A 637 16.59 22.18 -3.23
C SER A 637 17.60 21.87 -4.33
N GLU A 638 17.39 22.45 -5.50
CA GLU A 638 18.39 22.51 -6.56
C GLU A 638 19.54 23.46 -6.19
N ASN A 639 19.26 24.45 -5.35
CA ASN A 639 20.27 25.34 -4.80
C ASN A 639 20.87 24.78 -3.51
N ALA A 640 22.07 24.22 -3.60
CA ALA A 640 22.79 23.64 -2.46
C ALA A 640 23.04 24.64 -1.33
N MET A 641 23.37 25.89 -1.65
CA MET A 641 23.62 26.93 -0.63
C MET A 641 22.34 27.30 0.13
N ALA A 642 21.19 27.28 -0.54
CA ALA A 642 19.91 27.53 0.12
C ALA A 642 19.56 26.42 1.11
N VAL A 643 19.81 25.15 0.75
CA VAL A 643 19.61 24.00 1.66
C VAL A 643 20.54 24.13 2.86
N GLU A 644 21.82 24.42 2.65
CA GLU A 644 22.82 24.54 3.71
C GLU A 644 22.47 25.65 4.70
N LYS A 645 22.03 26.81 4.16
CA LYS A 645 21.60 27.93 4.99
C LYS A 645 20.39 27.57 5.86
N VAL A 646 19.32 27.01 5.26
CA VAL A 646 18.11 26.66 6.02
C VAL A 646 18.39 25.56 7.04
N ALA A 647 19.27 24.60 6.70
CA ALA A 647 19.67 23.55 7.63
C ALA A 647 20.39 24.11 8.86
N ARG A 648 21.26 25.12 8.68
CA ARG A 648 21.93 25.81 9.74
C ARG A 648 20.95 26.68 10.56
N ASP A 649 20.11 27.46 9.90
CA ASP A 649 19.10 28.30 10.57
C ASP A 649 18.18 27.43 11.46
N LEU A 650 17.81 26.22 11.02
CA LEU A 650 17.06 25.25 11.82
C LEU A 650 17.87 24.76 13.03
N ALA A 651 19.14 24.40 12.84
CA ALA A 651 19.98 23.93 13.93
C ALA A 651 20.19 24.98 15.01
N GLU A 652 20.34 26.25 14.63
CA GLU A 652 20.50 27.39 15.57
C GLU A 652 19.19 27.73 16.29
N ALA A 653 18.03 27.41 15.68
CA ALA A 653 16.71 27.74 16.23
C ALA A 653 16.08 26.63 17.08
N ILE A 654 16.81 25.54 17.39
CA ILE A 654 16.27 24.43 18.18
C ILE A 654 15.76 24.95 19.55
N PRO A 655 14.48 24.70 19.90
CA PRO A 655 13.97 25.04 21.21
C PRO A 655 14.63 24.21 22.32
N ASN A 656 14.90 24.80 23.47
CA ASN A 656 15.28 23.99 24.63
C ASN A 656 14.12 23.06 25.00
N ALA A 657 14.39 21.78 25.06
CA ALA A 657 13.44 20.78 25.49
C ALA A 657 14.18 19.68 26.26
N GLU A 658 13.60 19.27 27.37
CA GLU A 658 14.06 18.09 28.11
C GLU A 658 13.57 16.81 27.45
N ARG A 659 14.35 15.71 27.53
CA ARG A 659 13.98 14.39 27.07
C ARG A 659 13.74 14.32 25.53
N LEU A 660 14.47 15.19 24.81
CA LEU A 660 14.46 15.27 23.36
C LEU A 660 15.85 15.65 22.86
N GLU A 661 16.29 14.98 21.82
CA GLU A 661 17.57 15.24 21.18
C GLU A 661 17.39 15.48 19.68
N VAL A 662 18.20 16.37 19.13
CA VAL A 662 18.23 16.67 17.70
C VAL A 662 19.61 16.36 17.14
N TYR A 663 19.66 15.52 16.12
CA TYR A 663 20.87 15.13 15.43
C TYR A 663 20.95 15.78 14.05
N GLY A 664 22.13 16.20 13.66
CA GLY A 664 22.36 16.90 12.40
C GLY A 664 22.49 18.42 12.57
N PRO A 665 22.47 19.19 11.46
CA PRO A 665 22.17 18.77 10.09
C PRO A 665 23.28 17.92 9.47
N ALA A 666 22.88 16.86 8.77
CA ALA A 666 23.75 15.98 8.02
C ALA A 666 23.24 15.79 6.61
N ASP A 667 24.10 15.37 5.70
CA ASP A 667 23.66 14.93 4.37
C ASP A 667 22.68 13.76 4.52
N ALA A 668 21.58 13.78 3.76
CA ALA A 668 20.70 12.63 3.69
C ALA A 668 21.46 11.43 3.08
N PRO A 669 21.09 10.16 3.39
CA PRO A 669 21.75 8.98 2.83
C PRO A 669 21.81 8.97 1.30
N LEU A 670 20.80 9.57 0.64
CA LEU A 670 20.85 9.97 -0.75
C LEU A 670 20.91 11.51 -0.78
N ALA A 671 22.12 12.07 -0.75
CA ALA A 671 22.32 13.50 -0.65
C ALA A 671 21.94 14.27 -1.93
N LEU A 672 21.89 13.59 -3.08
CA LEU A 672 21.42 14.11 -4.34
C LEU A 672 20.32 13.21 -4.93
N VAL A 673 19.14 13.77 -5.22
CA VAL A 673 18.02 13.06 -5.83
C VAL A 673 17.35 13.98 -6.85
N ARG A 674 17.27 13.56 -8.12
CA ARG A 674 16.66 14.33 -9.21
C ARG A 674 17.22 15.76 -9.29
N GLY A 675 18.54 15.91 -9.19
CA GLY A 675 19.22 17.20 -9.20
C GLY A 675 19.05 18.05 -7.94
N ARG A 676 18.38 17.56 -6.92
CA ARG A 676 18.13 18.29 -5.67
C ARG A 676 19.04 17.80 -4.56
N ARG A 677 19.80 18.70 -3.96
CA ARG A 677 20.57 18.43 -2.73
C ARG A 677 19.62 18.25 -1.55
N ARG A 678 19.98 17.30 -0.66
CA ARG A 678 19.17 16.95 0.50
C ARG A 678 20.00 16.98 1.79
N LYS A 679 19.47 17.64 2.81
CA LYS A 679 19.96 17.62 4.20
C LYS A 679 18.89 17.07 5.11
N ARG A 680 19.30 16.47 6.21
CA ARG A 680 18.41 15.87 7.19
C ARG A 680 18.79 16.29 8.61
N LEU A 681 17.76 16.55 9.42
CA LEU A 681 17.85 16.55 10.88
C LEU A 681 16.95 15.44 11.40
N LEU A 682 17.40 14.75 12.44
CA LEU A 682 16.64 13.70 13.11
C LEU A 682 16.35 14.12 14.54
N VAL A 683 15.08 14.03 14.93
CA VAL A 683 14.63 14.28 16.30
C VAL A 683 14.33 12.93 16.95
N ARG A 684 14.92 12.68 18.11
CA ARG A 684 14.58 11.57 19.00
C ARG A 684 13.95 12.16 20.26
N ALA A 685 12.85 11.61 20.70
CA ALA A 685 12.15 12.05 21.89
C ALA A 685 11.66 10.83 22.69
N ASP A 686 11.56 11.01 23.99
CA ASP A 686 10.88 10.02 24.82
C ASP A 686 9.40 9.93 24.43
N ARG A 687 8.80 8.80 24.71
CA ARG A 687 7.46 8.45 24.19
C ARG A 687 6.37 9.42 24.63
N ASP A 688 6.44 9.94 25.82
CA ASP A 688 5.45 10.86 26.43
C ASP A 688 5.64 12.33 26.04
N VAL A 689 6.74 12.66 25.35
CA VAL A 689 6.97 14.00 24.83
C VAL A 689 5.99 14.33 23.70
N ASN A 690 5.38 15.51 23.75
CA ASN A 690 4.54 16.00 22.67
C ASN A 690 5.40 16.49 21.49
N LEU A 691 5.86 15.52 20.68
CA LEU A 691 6.75 15.75 19.54
C LEU A 691 6.15 16.73 18.52
N GLN A 692 4.84 16.66 18.26
CA GLN A 692 4.17 17.56 17.31
C GLN A 692 4.13 19.00 17.78
N ALA A 693 3.95 19.24 19.08
CA ALA A 693 3.99 20.59 19.66
C ALA A 693 5.40 21.17 19.56
N PHE A 694 6.42 20.37 19.89
CA PHE A 694 7.83 20.76 19.76
C PHE A 694 8.16 21.13 18.30
N LEU A 695 7.84 20.26 17.35
CA LEU A 695 8.14 20.50 15.94
C LEU A 695 7.44 21.74 15.39
N ARG A 696 6.17 21.99 15.76
CA ARG A 696 5.47 23.22 15.36
C ARG A 696 6.14 24.47 15.93
N ALA A 697 6.48 24.45 17.21
CA ALA A 697 7.16 25.59 17.85
C ALA A 697 8.54 25.85 17.25
N TRP A 698 9.26 24.79 16.90
CA TRP A 698 10.56 24.90 16.26
C TRP A 698 10.45 25.46 14.83
N LEU A 699 9.61 24.87 14.00
CA LEU A 699 9.44 25.28 12.61
C LEU A 699 8.90 26.71 12.46
N ALA A 700 8.11 27.19 13.42
CA ALA A 700 7.62 28.57 13.43
C ALA A 700 8.75 29.62 13.61
N ARG A 701 9.94 29.22 14.10
CA ARG A 701 11.09 30.12 14.31
C ARG A 701 11.90 30.35 13.04
N VAL A 702 11.75 29.53 12.02
CA VAL A 702 12.58 29.57 10.81
C VAL A 702 11.72 29.79 9.58
N LYS A 703 12.07 30.81 8.81
CA LYS A 703 11.40 31.06 7.52
C LYS A 703 12.07 30.24 6.43
N VAL A 704 11.39 29.22 5.96
CA VAL A 704 11.83 28.39 4.83
C VAL A 704 11.45 29.08 3.52
N PRO A 705 12.40 29.44 2.65
CA PRO A 705 12.10 30.08 1.36
C PRO A 705 11.45 29.06 0.40
N ALA A 706 10.63 29.56 -0.53
CA ALA A 706 9.90 28.71 -1.49
C ALA A 706 10.83 27.85 -2.40
N SER A 707 12.10 28.23 -2.54
CA SER A 707 13.11 27.45 -3.25
C SER A 707 13.56 26.18 -2.51
N VAL A 708 13.31 26.09 -1.20
CA VAL A 708 13.66 24.94 -0.38
C VAL A 708 12.39 24.21 0.05
N ARG A 709 12.30 22.94 -0.28
CA ARG A 709 11.22 22.10 0.21
C ARG A 709 11.63 21.50 1.56
N LEU A 710 10.81 21.72 2.56
CA LEU A 710 10.88 21.05 3.86
C LEU A 710 9.82 19.96 3.92
N THR A 711 10.23 18.75 4.20
CA THR A 711 9.34 17.61 4.48
C THR A 711 9.56 17.16 5.90
N VAL A 712 8.48 17.05 6.66
CA VAL A 712 8.49 16.51 8.02
C VAL A 712 7.94 15.10 7.97
N ASP A 713 8.74 14.15 8.42
CA ASP A 713 8.33 12.76 8.56
C ASP A 713 8.26 12.39 10.04
N VAL A 714 7.04 12.32 10.54
CA VAL A 714 6.79 11.87 11.93
C VAL A 714 6.72 10.36 11.94
N ASP A 715 7.44 9.75 12.88
CA ASP A 715 7.61 8.31 13.00
C ASP A 715 8.11 7.69 11.67
N PRO A 716 9.32 8.08 11.20
CA PRO A 716 9.88 7.64 9.94
C PRO A 716 10.04 6.12 9.91
N TYR A 717 9.70 5.53 8.77
CA TYR A 717 9.78 4.09 8.58
C TYR A 717 11.09 3.68 7.91
N SER A 718 11.67 4.54 7.11
CA SER A 718 12.98 4.37 6.47
C SER A 718 13.87 5.58 6.74
N PHE A 719 15.15 5.33 6.84
CA PHE A 719 16.16 6.37 7.03
C PHE A 719 17.03 6.57 5.79
N LEU A 720 16.64 5.97 4.67
CA LEU A 720 17.34 6.07 3.38
C LEU A 720 16.92 7.30 2.57
#